data_5a420efc9881910c6a645f3458118ee7
#
_entry.id   5a420efc9881910c6a645f3458118ee7
#
_cell.length_a   1.000
_cell.length_b   1.000
_cell.length_c   1.000
_cell.angle_alpha   90.00
_cell.angle_beta   90.00
_cell.angle_gamma   90.00
#
_symmetry.space_group_name_H-M   'P 1'
#
loop_
_entity.id
_entity.type
_entity.pdbx_description
1 polymer ?
#
loop_
_entity_poly.entity_id
_entity_poly.type
_entity_poly.pdbx_seq_one_letter_code
_entity_poly.pdbx_strand_id
1 'polypeptide(L)'
;RDVLGSRGLGDVYKRQQMLRTSALNIITELGITGGCNVQYALHPESFEYCVIEVNPRVSRSSALASKATGYPIAKVAAKIALGYTLDEIPNAITGKTYASFEPMLDYCVVKIPRLPFDKFITAKRTLTTQMKATGEVMSICHNFEGALMKAIRSLEQHVDSLMSYDFSHLSDEELMDELNIVDDRRIWKIAEALRRDVSQEKLHDITKIDIWFIDKLAILVEMEQALKTQKLDKDLLLEAKRLEFPDYIIADLTGKTEAEIKDLRKEYGIRAAYKMVDTCAAEFAAATPYYYSVYGDEQTENEAVETKDKKKILVLGSGPIRIGQGIEFDFCSVHCTWAFAKEGYETIIINNNPETVSTDFDIADKLYFEPLTPEDVENVVNIEKPDGAVVQFGGQTAIKLTEALIKMGVKILGTSAENVDAAEDRELFDAILEKCEIPRPKGHTVFTAEEAKKAANELGYPVLVRPSYVLGGQGMRIAVSDEDVEEYIGIINQIAQEHPILVDKYLMGKEIEVDAVCDGEDILIPGIMEHIERAGIHSGDSISVYPAQTISQKAKDTIAEYTRRLAQALHVIGMINIQFIVVGEDVYVIEVNPRSSRTVPYISKVTGIPIVPLATRVILGHKIKELGYTPGLQKEAEYFAIKMPVFSFEKIRGADISLGPEMKSTGECLGIAKTFNEALYKAFIGAGIRLPKHKQMIITVKDEDKAVSYTHLTL
;
A
#
# COMPACT_ATOMS: atom_id res chain seq x y z
N ARG A 1 -32.51 8.30 28.71
CA ARG A 1 -31.49 8.45 27.63
C ARG A 1 -32.07 9.11 26.36
N ASP A 2 -33.32 8.88 25.99
CA ASP A 2 -33.89 9.32 24.71
C ASP A 2 -34.27 10.81 24.62
N VAL A 3 -34.47 11.47 25.73
CA VAL A 3 -34.88 12.90 25.75
C VAL A 3 -33.70 13.86 25.47
N LEU A 4 -32.49 13.48 25.81
CA LEU A 4 -31.27 14.24 25.51
C LEU A 4 -30.83 14.03 24.02
N GLY A 5 -31.07 12.86 23.46
CA GLY A 5 -30.73 12.54 22.06
C GLY A 5 -31.52 13.36 21.03
N SER A 6 -32.80 13.61 21.25
CA SER A 6 -33.61 14.37 20.31
C SER A 6 -33.27 15.88 20.26
N ARG A 7 -32.84 16.47 21.36
CA ARG A 7 -32.33 17.85 21.38
C ARG A 7 -30.95 17.94 20.73
N GLY A 8 -30.07 16.96 20.95
CA GLY A 8 -28.75 16.88 20.32
C GLY A 8 -28.83 16.80 18.80
N LEU A 9 -29.72 15.97 18.25
CA LEU A 9 -29.92 15.85 16.80
C LEU A 9 -30.36 17.17 16.13
N GLY A 10 -31.25 17.95 16.80
CA GLY A 10 -31.68 19.26 16.31
C GLY A 10 -30.51 20.27 16.25
N ASP A 11 -29.60 20.25 17.19
CA ASP A 11 -28.45 21.14 17.21
C ASP A 11 -27.38 20.72 16.20
N VAL A 12 -27.13 19.44 16.02
CA VAL A 12 -26.26 18.91 14.97
C VAL A 12 -26.78 19.34 13.59
N TYR A 13 -28.06 19.16 13.32
CA TYR A 13 -28.66 19.58 12.05
C TYR A 13 -28.50 21.09 11.80
N LYS A 14 -28.75 21.93 12.81
CA LYS A 14 -28.60 23.39 12.67
C LYS A 14 -27.15 23.79 12.39
N ARG A 15 -26.17 23.16 13.06
CA ARG A 15 -24.75 23.41 12.81
C ARG A 15 -24.34 22.99 11.41
N GLN A 16 -24.81 21.85 10.93
CA GLN A 16 -24.59 21.40 9.54
C GLN A 16 -25.16 22.41 8.53
N GLN A 17 -26.39 22.85 8.70
CA GLN A 17 -27.01 23.84 7.80
C GLN A 17 -26.28 25.19 7.80
N MET A 18 -25.77 25.63 8.95
CA MET A 18 -24.97 26.85 9.08
C MET A 18 -23.68 26.75 8.27
N LEU A 19 -22.89 25.67 8.42
CA LEU A 19 -21.65 25.45 7.69
C LEU A 19 -21.89 25.29 6.19
N ARG A 20 -22.97 24.59 5.82
CA ARG A 20 -23.40 24.42 4.44
C ARG A 20 -23.76 25.77 3.78
N THR A 21 -24.55 26.60 4.44
CA THR A 21 -24.87 27.93 3.97
C THR A 21 -23.64 28.80 3.80
N SER A 22 -22.72 28.72 4.76
CA SER A 22 -21.43 29.41 4.68
C SER A 22 -20.61 28.97 3.46
N ALA A 23 -20.54 27.66 3.19
CA ALA A 23 -19.83 27.12 2.03
C ALA A 23 -20.44 27.61 0.71
N LEU A 24 -21.77 27.59 0.61
CA LEU A 24 -22.49 28.10 -0.59
C LEU A 24 -22.20 29.58 -0.82
N ASN A 25 -22.25 30.41 0.22
CA ASN A 25 -21.94 31.84 0.13
C ASN A 25 -20.47 32.05 -0.33
N ILE A 26 -19.52 31.34 0.23
CA ILE A 26 -18.10 31.42 -0.15
C ILE A 26 -17.91 31.06 -1.62
N ILE A 27 -18.49 29.95 -2.07
CA ILE A 27 -18.39 29.48 -3.45
C ILE A 27 -18.97 30.50 -4.41
N THR A 28 -20.10 31.08 -4.07
CA THR A 28 -20.81 32.10 -4.88
C THR A 28 -19.97 33.40 -4.97
N GLU A 29 -19.50 33.92 -3.84
CA GLU A 29 -18.73 35.16 -3.81
C GLU A 29 -17.35 35.02 -4.52
N LEU A 30 -16.74 33.85 -4.46
CA LEU A 30 -15.47 33.57 -5.16
C LEU A 30 -15.69 33.22 -6.64
N GLY A 31 -16.93 33.07 -7.11
CA GLY A 31 -17.24 32.67 -8.48
C GLY A 31 -16.67 31.32 -8.88
N ILE A 32 -16.62 30.38 -7.95
CA ILE A 32 -16.01 29.06 -8.18
C ILE A 32 -16.94 28.22 -9.05
N THR A 33 -16.42 27.75 -10.18
CA THR A 33 -17.08 26.79 -11.07
C THR A 33 -16.30 25.47 -11.05
N GLY A 34 -16.89 24.41 -10.48
CA GLY A 34 -16.25 23.11 -10.33
C GLY A 34 -16.09 22.67 -8.88
N GLY A 35 -15.03 21.92 -8.59
CA GLY A 35 -14.78 21.39 -7.24
C GLY A 35 -14.19 22.43 -6.29
N CYS A 36 -14.66 22.41 -5.05
CA CYS A 36 -14.11 23.23 -3.96
C CYS A 36 -14.06 22.44 -2.67
N ASN A 37 -13.06 22.72 -1.86
CA ASN A 37 -12.95 22.23 -0.50
C ASN A 37 -12.89 23.40 0.47
N VAL A 38 -13.73 23.37 1.51
CA VAL A 38 -13.75 24.37 2.59
C VAL A 38 -13.49 23.66 3.91
N GLN A 39 -12.52 24.12 4.67
CA GLN A 39 -12.21 23.62 5.99
C GLN A 39 -12.63 24.61 7.07
N TYR A 40 -13.37 24.10 8.06
CA TYR A 40 -13.90 24.88 9.17
C TYR A 40 -13.32 24.41 10.51
N ALA A 41 -13.24 25.34 11.45
CA ALA A 41 -13.22 25.06 12.88
C ALA A 41 -14.55 25.48 13.50
N LEU A 42 -15.25 24.54 14.12
CA LEU A 42 -16.53 24.74 14.79
C LEU A 42 -16.34 24.67 16.31
N HIS A 43 -16.86 25.65 17.04
CA HIS A 43 -16.81 25.62 18.51
C HIS A 43 -17.69 24.47 19.04
N PRO A 44 -17.19 23.64 19.97
CA PRO A 44 -17.91 22.45 20.42
C PRO A 44 -19.26 22.76 21.11
N GLU A 45 -19.36 23.88 21.83
CA GLU A 45 -20.52 24.22 22.66
C GLU A 45 -21.38 25.35 22.09
N SER A 46 -20.91 26.08 21.07
CA SER A 46 -21.63 27.22 20.48
C SER A 46 -21.83 27.06 18.97
N PHE A 47 -22.49 28.03 18.35
CA PHE A 47 -22.61 28.13 16.89
C PHE A 47 -21.50 28.97 16.25
N GLU A 48 -20.46 29.31 17.02
CA GLU A 48 -19.32 30.03 16.49
C GLU A 48 -18.45 29.11 15.63
N TYR A 49 -18.04 29.61 14.50
CA TYR A 49 -17.12 28.89 13.60
C TYR A 49 -16.17 29.86 12.92
N CYS A 50 -15.05 29.35 12.44
CA CYS A 50 -14.17 30.07 11.54
C CYS A 50 -13.79 29.22 10.34
N VAL A 51 -13.61 29.90 9.21
CA VAL A 51 -13.06 29.31 8.00
C VAL A 51 -11.53 29.22 8.18
N ILE A 52 -10.98 28.02 8.10
CA ILE A 52 -9.53 27.80 8.17
C ILE A 52 -8.93 27.99 6.78
N GLU A 53 -9.52 27.32 5.78
CA GLU A 53 -8.94 27.26 4.43
C GLU A 53 -10.06 27.03 3.39
N VAL A 54 -9.88 27.67 2.23
CA VAL A 54 -10.72 27.44 1.05
C VAL A 54 -9.81 27.06 -0.12
N ASN A 55 -10.07 25.91 -0.72
CA ASN A 55 -9.33 25.43 -1.88
C ASN A 55 -10.27 25.35 -3.09
N PRO A 56 -10.19 26.27 -4.07
CA PRO A 56 -11.04 26.24 -5.27
C PRO A 56 -10.54 25.19 -6.29
N ARG A 57 -10.43 23.98 -5.85
CA ARG A 57 -9.96 22.82 -6.59
C ARG A 57 -10.39 21.54 -5.89
N VAL A 58 -10.30 20.41 -6.58
CA VAL A 58 -10.37 19.10 -5.92
C VAL A 58 -9.19 18.92 -4.97
N SER A 59 -9.43 18.25 -3.86
CA SER A 59 -8.43 17.96 -2.82
C SER A 59 -8.30 16.43 -2.62
N ARG A 60 -7.35 16.00 -1.79
CA ARG A 60 -7.25 14.59 -1.39
C ARG A 60 -8.56 14.08 -0.77
N SER A 61 -9.19 14.90 0.06
CA SER A 61 -10.49 14.59 0.65
C SER A 61 -11.61 14.43 -0.39
N SER A 62 -11.50 15.02 -1.58
CA SER A 62 -12.49 14.85 -2.64
C SER A 62 -12.49 13.42 -3.20
N ALA A 63 -11.32 12.77 -3.31
CA ALA A 63 -11.24 11.37 -3.71
C ALA A 63 -11.93 10.46 -2.69
N LEU A 64 -11.63 10.65 -1.40
CA LEU A 64 -12.28 9.92 -0.32
C LEU A 64 -13.80 10.18 -0.31
N ALA A 65 -14.23 11.44 -0.36
CA ALA A 65 -15.64 11.80 -0.34
C ALA A 65 -16.40 11.20 -1.53
N SER A 66 -15.80 11.17 -2.72
CA SER A 66 -16.40 10.54 -3.90
C SER A 66 -16.66 9.06 -3.69
N LYS A 67 -15.72 8.34 -3.09
CA LYS A 67 -15.83 6.89 -2.87
C LYS A 67 -16.70 6.55 -1.66
N ALA A 68 -16.62 7.39 -0.61
CA ALA A 68 -17.45 7.25 0.59
C ALA A 68 -18.94 7.47 0.31
N THR A 69 -19.27 8.34 -0.63
CA THR A 69 -20.65 8.69 -0.96
C THR A 69 -21.12 8.09 -2.29
N GLY A 70 -20.21 7.50 -3.07
CA GLY A 70 -20.50 7.12 -4.45
C GLY A 70 -20.66 8.31 -5.41
N TYR A 71 -20.65 9.57 -4.95
CA TYR A 71 -20.84 10.75 -5.78
C TYR A 71 -19.53 11.16 -6.49
N PRO A 72 -19.44 11.09 -7.85
CA PRO A 72 -18.20 11.24 -8.59
C PRO A 72 -17.79 12.73 -8.76
N ILE A 73 -17.28 13.36 -7.70
CA ILE A 73 -16.98 14.81 -7.63
C ILE A 73 -16.13 15.27 -8.82
N ALA A 74 -15.07 14.56 -9.18
CA ALA A 74 -14.18 14.98 -10.28
C ALA A 74 -14.89 14.96 -11.65
N LYS A 75 -15.72 13.95 -11.92
CA LYS A 75 -16.51 13.88 -13.18
C LYS A 75 -17.57 14.96 -13.25
N VAL A 76 -18.24 15.24 -12.14
CA VAL A 76 -19.21 16.34 -12.05
C VAL A 76 -18.49 17.66 -12.27
N ALA A 77 -17.36 17.91 -11.61
CA ALA A 77 -16.55 19.12 -11.80
C ALA A 77 -16.09 19.29 -13.26
N ALA A 78 -15.69 18.21 -13.93
CA ALA A 78 -15.34 18.25 -15.35
C ALA A 78 -16.51 18.62 -16.26
N LYS A 79 -17.71 18.11 -15.99
CA LYS A 79 -18.93 18.49 -16.73
C LYS A 79 -19.30 19.96 -16.50
N ILE A 80 -19.18 20.46 -15.27
CA ILE A 80 -19.39 21.87 -14.95
C ILE A 80 -18.38 22.74 -15.73
N ALA A 81 -17.11 22.34 -15.85
CA ALA A 81 -16.13 23.05 -16.65
C ALA A 81 -16.46 23.09 -18.15
N LEU A 82 -17.29 22.17 -18.65
CA LEU A 82 -17.84 22.18 -20.02
C LEU A 82 -19.11 23.00 -20.15
N GLY A 83 -19.60 23.61 -19.06
CA GLY A 83 -20.76 24.50 -19.06
C GLY A 83 -22.09 23.89 -18.62
N TYR A 84 -22.11 22.63 -18.20
CA TYR A 84 -23.30 22.00 -17.62
C TYR A 84 -23.58 22.52 -16.22
N THR A 85 -24.88 22.64 -15.88
CA THR A 85 -25.33 22.95 -14.51
C THR A 85 -25.59 21.65 -13.73
N LEU A 86 -25.65 21.73 -12.40
CA LEU A 86 -25.85 20.56 -11.54
C LEU A 86 -27.16 19.82 -11.78
N ASP A 87 -28.21 20.55 -12.21
CA ASP A 87 -29.53 20.02 -12.55
C ASP A 87 -29.60 19.41 -13.96
N GLU A 88 -28.62 19.67 -14.82
CA GLU A 88 -28.45 19.02 -16.12
C GLU A 88 -27.59 17.76 -16.08
N ILE A 89 -26.82 17.57 -15.03
CA ILE A 89 -25.91 16.41 -14.88
C ILE A 89 -26.64 15.26 -14.18
N PRO A 90 -26.99 14.15 -14.87
CA PRO A 90 -27.58 12.99 -14.21
C PRO A 90 -26.63 12.40 -13.17
N ASN A 91 -27.17 11.97 -12.04
CA ASN A 91 -26.45 11.21 -11.04
C ASN A 91 -26.16 9.80 -11.61
N ALA A 92 -24.86 9.47 -11.78
CA ALA A 92 -24.44 8.21 -12.38
C ALA A 92 -24.83 6.98 -11.54
N ILE A 93 -25.10 7.16 -10.25
CA ILE A 93 -25.40 6.08 -9.30
C ILE A 93 -26.88 5.72 -9.30
N THR A 94 -27.74 6.71 -9.24
CA THR A 94 -29.19 6.48 -9.21
C THR A 94 -29.78 6.39 -10.61
N GLY A 95 -29.18 7.07 -11.59
CA GLY A 95 -29.72 7.23 -12.94
C GLY A 95 -31.06 7.98 -13.00
N LYS A 96 -31.64 8.36 -11.86
CA LYS A 96 -32.96 8.99 -11.70
C LYS A 96 -32.91 10.38 -11.08
N THR A 97 -31.84 10.68 -10.36
CA THR A 97 -31.60 11.99 -9.74
C THR A 97 -30.50 12.76 -10.48
N TYR A 98 -30.26 14.00 -10.09
CA TYR A 98 -29.26 14.87 -10.68
C TYR A 98 -28.13 15.18 -9.71
N ALA A 99 -27.05 15.75 -10.20
CA ALA A 99 -25.87 16.09 -9.40
C ALA A 99 -26.18 17.20 -8.35
N SER A 100 -27.29 17.88 -8.45
CA SER A 100 -27.79 18.85 -7.45
C SER A 100 -28.32 18.19 -6.16
N PHE A 101 -28.60 16.86 -6.19
CA PHE A 101 -29.01 16.12 -5.00
C PHE A 101 -27.79 15.80 -4.13
N GLU A 102 -27.84 16.20 -2.87
CA GLU A 102 -26.78 15.91 -1.92
C GLU A 102 -26.81 14.45 -1.48
N PRO A 103 -25.63 13.84 -1.27
CA PRO A 103 -25.55 12.49 -0.72
C PRO A 103 -26.17 12.40 0.68
N MET A 104 -26.98 11.38 0.90
CA MET A 104 -27.50 10.96 2.19
C MET A 104 -27.01 9.55 2.50
N LEU A 105 -26.38 9.34 3.66
CA LEU A 105 -25.76 8.09 4.01
C LEU A 105 -26.39 7.48 5.26
N ASP A 106 -26.54 6.15 5.27
CA ASP A 106 -27.01 5.35 6.39
C ASP A 106 -25.91 4.41 6.97
N TYR A 107 -24.66 4.67 6.59
CA TYR A 107 -23.45 3.97 7.05
C TYR A 107 -22.40 4.96 7.55
N CYS A 108 -21.37 4.43 8.22
CA CYS A 108 -20.25 5.21 8.74
C CYS A 108 -18.98 4.92 7.94
N VAL A 109 -18.23 5.98 7.62
CA VAL A 109 -16.95 5.90 6.93
C VAL A 109 -15.84 6.41 7.83
N VAL A 110 -14.82 5.61 8.06
CA VAL A 110 -13.62 5.97 8.83
C VAL A 110 -12.40 5.97 7.93
N LYS A 111 -11.61 7.03 8.05
CA LYS A 111 -10.32 7.18 7.39
C LYS A 111 -9.21 7.24 8.44
N ILE A 112 -8.15 6.44 8.25
CA ILE A 112 -6.93 6.54 9.06
C ILE A 112 -5.73 6.84 8.14
N PRO A 113 -4.88 7.84 8.48
CA PRO A 113 -3.66 8.11 7.73
C PRO A 113 -2.61 7.02 7.96
N ARG A 114 -1.92 6.61 6.89
CA ARG A 114 -0.75 5.73 6.95
C ARG A 114 0.49 6.57 7.18
N LEU A 115 1.11 6.40 8.35
CA LEU A 115 2.29 7.15 8.77
C LEU A 115 3.55 6.27 8.64
N PRO A 116 4.68 6.78 8.09
CA PRO A 116 5.85 5.98 7.74
C PRO A 116 6.85 5.81 8.90
N PHE A 117 6.38 5.80 10.15
CA PHE A 117 7.27 5.68 11.32
C PHE A 117 7.84 4.27 11.52
N ASP A 118 7.32 3.29 10.83
CA ASP A 118 7.89 1.96 10.69
C ASP A 118 9.20 1.96 9.86
N LYS A 119 9.35 2.93 8.95
CA LYS A 119 10.56 3.13 8.14
C LYS A 119 11.52 4.14 8.74
N PHE A 120 11.02 5.17 9.39
CA PHE A 120 11.82 6.23 10.01
C PHE A 120 11.78 6.10 11.54
N ILE A 121 12.42 5.03 12.07
CA ILE A 121 12.40 4.69 13.51
C ILE A 121 12.95 5.80 14.41
N THR A 122 13.93 6.56 13.94
CA THR A 122 14.55 7.69 14.67
C THR A 122 13.75 8.99 14.57
N ALA A 123 12.73 9.05 13.71
CA ALA A 123 11.95 10.25 13.51
C ALA A 123 11.02 10.55 14.69
N LYS A 124 10.80 11.84 14.95
CA LYS A 124 9.82 12.26 15.96
C LYS A 124 8.40 11.92 15.51
N ARG A 125 7.72 11.08 16.29
CA ARG A 125 6.35 10.61 16.04
C ARG A 125 5.28 11.68 16.28
N THR A 126 5.61 12.80 16.93
CA THR A 126 4.65 13.87 17.25
C THR A 126 4.00 14.42 15.98
N LEU A 127 2.68 14.44 15.96
CA LEU A 127 1.87 15.00 14.86
C LEU A 127 1.68 16.50 15.07
N THR A 128 1.76 17.27 14.00
CA THR A 128 1.63 18.72 13.96
C THR A 128 0.80 19.17 12.78
N THR A 129 0.80 20.46 12.46
CA THR A 129 0.16 21.01 11.25
C THR A 129 0.84 20.57 9.95
N GLN A 130 2.09 20.09 10.01
CA GLN A 130 2.80 19.56 8.85
C GLN A 130 2.37 18.11 8.59
N MET A 131 1.93 17.82 7.35
CA MET A 131 1.53 16.47 6.94
C MET A 131 2.74 15.53 6.90
N LYS A 132 2.63 14.39 7.58
CA LYS A 132 3.64 13.31 7.62
C LYS A 132 3.17 12.01 6.96
N ALA A 133 1.87 11.88 6.70
CA ALA A 133 1.29 10.67 6.12
C ALA A 133 1.78 10.44 4.68
N THR A 134 2.00 9.18 4.32
CA THR A 134 2.34 8.73 2.96
C THR A 134 1.12 8.25 2.18
N GLY A 135 0.08 7.82 2.87
CA GLY A 135 -1.17 7.34 2.29
C GLY A 135 -2.27 7.32 3.35
N GLU A 136 -3.39 6.73 3.00
CA GLU A 136 -4.54 6.58 3.89
C GLU A 136 -5.34 5.32 3.56
N VAL A 137 -6.11 4.85 4.52
CA VAL A 137 -7.09 3.79 4.36
C VAL A 137 -8.48 4.32 4.59
N MET A 138 -9.46 3.73 3.93
CA MET A 138 -10.88 3.99 4.13
C MET A 138 -11.59 2.67 4.43
N SER A 139 -12.49 2.70 5.39
CA SER A 139 -13.36 1.59 5.72
C SER A 139 -14.79 2.06 5.91
N ILE A 140 -15.73 1.15 5.67
CA ILE A 140 -17.17 1.41 5.75
C ILE A 140 -17.82 0.32 6.60
N CYS A 141 -18.71 0.74 7.51
CA CYS A 141 -19.54 -0.16 8.29
C CYS A 141 -20.84 0.56 8.73
N HIS A 142 -21.82 -0.17 9.25
CA HIS A 142 -23.05 0.45 9.80
C HIS A 142 -22.81 1.28 11.06
N ASN A 143 -21.75 1.01 11.81
CA ASN A 143 -21.39 1.74 13.02
C ASN A 143 -19.94 2.24 12.95
N PHE A 144 -19.62 3.21 13.80
CA PHE A 144 -18.29 3.81 13.87
C PHE A 144 -17.24 2.82 14.38
N GLU A 145 -17.59 2.02 15.38
CA GLU A 145 -16.72 1.05 16.02
C GLU A 145 -16.21 0.01 15.01
N GLY A 146 -17.12 -0.57 14.25
CA GLY A 146 -16.78 -1.53 13.21
C GLY A 146 -15.97 -0.89 12.07
N ALA A 147 -16.35 0.30 11.62
CA ALA A 147 -15.58 1.04 10.61
C ALA A 147 -14.15 1.34 11.11
N LEU A 148 -13.99 1.71 12.39
CA LEU A 148 -12.69 1.94 13.00
C LEU A 148 -11.84 0.66 13.04
N MET A 149 -12.41 -0.47 13.46
CA MET A 149 -11.72 -1.76 13.53
C MET A 149 -11.26 -2.24 12.14
N LYS A 150 -12.10 -2.09 11.12
CA LYS A 150 -11.70 -2.34 9.72
C LYS A 150 -10.57 -1.43 9.27
N ALA A 151 -10.65 -0.13 9.58
CA ALA A 151 -9.60 0.83 9.21
C ALA A 151 -8.26 0.49 9.87
N ILE A 152 -8.25 0.06 11.13
CA ILE A 152 -7.05 -0.39 11.84
C ILE A 152 -6.42 -1.59 11.10
N ARG A 153 -7.21 -2.63 10.77
CA ARG A 153 -6.73 -3.81 10.04
C ARG A 153 -6.19 -3.48 8.64
N SER A 154 -6.67 -2.39 8.06
CA SER A 154 -6.28 -1.95 6.71
C SER A 154 -4.93 -1.22 6.67
N LEU A 155 -4.33 -0.85 7.81
CA LEU A 155 -3.11 -0.03 7.87
C LEU A 155 -1.84 -0.73 7.36
N GLU A 156 -1.84 -2.06 7.27
CA GLU A 156 -0.64 -2.84 6.90
C GLU A 156 0.58 -2.53 7.82
N GLN A 157 0.33 -2.45 9.12
CA GLN A 157 1.31 -2.15 10.17
C GLN A 157 1.37 -3.20 11.27
N HIS A 158 0.86 -4.41 11.02
CA HIS A 158 0.72 -5.48 12.03
C HIS A 158 -0.13 -5.03 13.23
N VAL A 159 -1.17 -4.24 12.95
CA VAL A 159 -2.16 -3.78 13.94
C VAL A 159 -3.55 -4.22 13.49
N ASP A 160 -4.24 -4.95 14.35
CA ASP A 160 -5.51 -5.59 14.00
C ASP A 160 -6.64 -5.25 14.97
N SER A 161 -6.30 -4.64 16.10
CA SER A 161 -7.24 -4.24 17.15
C SER A 161 -6.67 -3.12 18.01
N LEU A 162 -7.45 -2.66 18.99
CA LEU A 162 -6.99 -1.72 19.99
C LEU A 162 -6.02 -2.34 21.02
N MET A 163 -5.75 -3.64 20.95
CA MET A 163 -4.77 -4.35 21.79
C MET A 163 -3.40 -4.53 21.12
N SER A 164 -3.23 -4.09 19.88
CA SER A 164 -2.01 -4.36 19.09
C SER A 164 -0.73 -3.71 19.64
N TYR A 165 -0.85 -2.74 20.54
CA TYR A 165 0.31 -2.17 21.24
C TYR A 165 0.20 -2.43 22.74
N ASP A 166 1.30 -2.89 23.35
CA ASP A 166 1.41 -3.13 24.79
C ASP A 166 1.94 -1.88 25.50
N PHE A 167 1.11 -1.31 26.38
CA PHE A 167 1.45 -0.20 27.27
C PHE A 167 1.43 -0.62 28.75
N SER A 168 1.35 -1.91 29.07
CA SER A 168 1.32 -2.44 30.44
C SER A 168 2.55 -2.07 31.27
N HIS A 169 3.67 -1.78 30.59
CA HIS A 169 4.91 -1.36 31.21
C HIS A 169 4.89 0.09 31.73
N LEU A 170 3.92 0.93 31.31
CA LEU A 170 3.76 2.29 31.80
C LEU A 170 2.94 2.31 33.10
N SER A 171 3.38 3.08 34.07
CA SER A 171 2.55 3.45 35.21
C SER A 171 1.35 4.32 34.78
N ASP A 172 0.34 4.45 35.62
CA ASP A 172 -0.82 5.29 35.31
C ASP A 172 -0.45 6.77 35.13
N GLU A 173 0.54 7.27 35.86
CA GLU A 173 1.04 8.63 35.74
C GLU A 173 1.77 8.83 34.41
N GLU A 174 2.67 7.90 34.04
CA GLU A 174 3.36 7.92 32.74
C GLU A 174 2.40 7.81 31.57
N LEU A 175 1.36 6.97 31.65
CA LEU A 175 0.35 6.85 30.60
C LEU A 175 -0.42 8.16 30.42
N MET A 176 -0.77 8.87 31.52
CA MET A 176 -1.43 10.17 31.44
C MET A 176 -0.51 11.24 30.82
N ASP A 177 0.78 11.21 31.12
CA ASP A 177 1.75 12.12 30.51
C ASP A 177 1.89 11.84 29.01
N GLU A 178 1.95 10.58 28.63
CA GLU A 178 2.01 10.16 27.23
C GLU A 178 0.76 10.55 26.41
N LEU A 179 -0.42 10.62 27.04
CA LEU A 179 -1.66 11.07 26.39
C LEU A 179 -1.66 12.57 26.03
N ASN A 180 -0.81 13.38 26.65
CA ASN A 180 -0.61 14.78 26.25
C ASN A 180 0.17 14.89 24.93
N ILE A 181 0.89 13.83 24.53
CA ILE A 181 1.64 13.79 23.28
C ILE A 181 0.71 13.37 22.15
N VAL A 182 0.56 14.25 21.15
CA VAL A 182 -0.22 13.92 19.94
C VAL A 182 0.67 13.14 18.99
N ASP A 183 0.56 11.82 19.01
CA ASP A 183 1.29 10.89 18.13
C ASP A 183 0.34 9.90 17.43
N ASP A 184 0.91 9.05 16.60
CA ASP A 184 0.19 8.05 15.81
C ASP A 184 -0.33 6.87 16.64
N ARG A 185 0.11 6.71 17.90
CA ARG A 185 -0.32 5.65 18.82
C ARG A 185 -1.35 6.10 19.85
N ARG A 186 -1.77 7.35 19.79
CA ARG A 186 -2.62 7.98 20.82
C ARG A 186 -3.93 7.23 21.04
N ILE A 187 -4.56 6.70 19.98
CA ILE A 187 -5.82 5.94 20.08
C ILE A 187 -5.66 4.66 20.92
N TRP A 188 -4.53 3.94 20.79
CA TRP A 188 -4.22 2.74 21.58
C TRP A 188 -3.90 3.09 23.03
N LYS A 189 -3.26 4.24 23.30
CA LYS A 189 -3.04 4.76 24.66
C LYS A 189 -4.35 5.12 25.35
N ILE A 190 -5.32 5.70 24.61
CA ILE A 190 -6.67 5.97 25.12
C ILE A 190 -7.37 4.66 25.49
N ALA A 191 -7.30 3.65 24.61
CA ALA A 191 -7.89 2.33 24.88
C ALA A 191 -7.28 1.67 26.13
N GLU A 192 -5.96 1.78 26.31
CA GLU A 192 -5.29 1.29 27.51
C GLU A 192 -5.74 2.03 28.78
N ALA A 193 -5.89 3.35 28.71
CA ALA A 193 -6.39 4.13 29.84
C ALA A 193 -7.85 3.74 30.20
N LEU A 194 -8.69 3.48 29.21
CA LEU A 194 -10.05 2.97 29.43
C LEU A 194 -10.04 1.58 30.08
N ARG A 195 -9.11 0.66 29.71
CA ARG A 195 -8.93 -0.65 30.37
C ARG A 195 -8.52 -0.53 31.84
N ARG A 196 -7.90 0.62 32.23
CA ARG A 196 -7.51 0.96 33.59
C ARG A 196 -8.57 1.83 34.32
N ASP A 197 -9.79 1.83 33.83
CA ASP A 197 -10.93 2.55 34.41
C ASP A 197 -10.73 4.08 34.54
N VAL A 198 -9.91 4.68 33.66
CA VAL A 198 -9.81 6.14 33.59
C VAL A 198 -11.09 6.70 32.97
N SER A 199 -11.71 7.69 33.62
CA SER A 199 -12.99 8.22 33.16
C SER A 199 -12.90 8.94 31.81
N GLN A 200 -13.97 8.90 31.04
CA GLN A 200 -14.06 9.52 29.71
C GLN A 200 -13.87 11.05 29.80
N GLU A 201 -14.39 11.69 30.85
CA GLU A 201 -14.22 13.13 31.09
C GLU A 201 -12.75 13.49 31.31
N LYS A 202 -12.01 12.68 32.09
CA LYS A 202 -10.58 12.90 32.31
C LYS A 202 -9.79 12.72 31.00
N LEU A 203 -10.13 11.72 30.20
CA LEU A 203 -9.51 11.51 28.88
C LEU A 203 -9.81 12.66 27.92
N HIS A 204 -11.05 13.16 27.91
CA HIS A 204 -11.43 14.37 27.17
C HIS A 204 -10.62 15.58 27.62
N ASP A 205 -10.48 15.80 28.94
CA ASP A 205 -9.75 16.95 29.48
C ASP A 205 -8.26 16.95 29.08
N ILE A 206 -7.64 15.78 29.03
CA ILE A 206 -6.24 15.63 28.61
C ILE A 206 -6.10 15.74 27.09
N THR A 207 -6.90 14.99 26.34
CA THR A 207 -6.71 14.81 24.90
C THR A 207 -7.39 15.87 24.05
N LYS A 208 -8.43 16.52 24.61
CA LYS A 208 -9.39 17.40 23.92
C LYS A 208 -10.15 16.70 22.78
N ILE A 209 -10.14 15.36 22.74
CA ILE A 209 -10.98 14.57 21.84
C ILE A 209 -12.40 14.59 22.39
N ASP A 210 -13.39 14.79 21.53
CA ASP A 210 -14.80 14.80 21.92
C ASP A 210 -15.19 13.50 22.62
N ILE A 211 -15.98 13.61 23.68
CA ILE A 211 -16.42 12.47 24.51
C ILE A 211 -17.11 11.41 23.68
N TRP A 212 -17.83 11.79 22.62
CA TRP A 212 -18.48 10.85 21.74
C TRP A 212 -17.51 9.83 21.14
N PHE A 213 -16.32 10.27 20.68
CA PHE A 213 -15.30 9.35 20.15
C PHE A 213 -14.68 8.47 21.24
N ILE A 214 -14.49 9.02 22.45
CA ILE A 214 -13.98 8.25 23.60
C ILE A 214 -14.99 7.19 24.03
N ASP A 215 -16.30 7.51 24.02
CA ASP A 215 -17.38 6.57 24.28
C ASP A 215 -17.36 5.40 23.28
N LYS A 216 -17.13 5.68 21.99
CA LYS A 216 -17.00 4.66 20.96
C LYS A 216 -15.80 3.72 21.20
N LEU A 217 -14.68 4.24 21.68
CA LEU A 217 -13.55 3.41 22.08
C LEU A 217 -13.86 2.60 23.36
N ALA A 218 -14.62 3.17 24.30
CA ALA A 218 -15.03 2.46 25.51
C ALA A 218 -15.90 1.24 25.18
N ILE A 219 -16.83 1.34 24.21
CA ILE A 219 -17.64 0.20 23.73
C ILE A 219 -16.75 -0.96 23.24
N LEU A 220 -15.68 -0.66 22.49
CA LEU A 220 -14.73 -1.68 22.03
C LEU A 220 -13.98 -2.32 23.20
N VAL A 221 -13.53 -1.52 24.17
CA VAL A 221 -12.84 -2.02 25.38
C VAL A 221 -13.79 -2.85 26.26
N GLU A 222 -15.05 -2.45 26.41
CA GLU A 222 -16.08 -3.24 27.10
C GLU A 222 -16.31 -4.59 26.42
N MET A 223 -16.32 -4.65 25.09
CA MET A 223 -16.42 -5.91 24.34
C MET A 223 -15.19 -6.80 24.55
N GLU A 224 -13.97 -6.25 24.57
CA GLU A 224 -12.76 -7.01 24.93
C GLU A 224 -12.91 -7.65 26.33
N GLN A 225 -13.43 -6.91 27.29
CA GLN A 225 -13.65 -7.41 28.65
C GLN A 225 -14.76 -8.44 28.71
N ALA A 226 -15.84 -8.25 27.94
CA ALA A 226 -16.93 -9.23 27.86
C ALA A 226 -16.43 -10.56 27.29
N LEU A 227 -15.66 -10.54 26.21
CA LEU A 227 -15.06 -11.73 25.60
C LEU A 227 -14.10 -12.47 26.53
N LYS A 228 -13.36 -11.74 27.39
CA LYS A 228 -12.46 -12.36 28.40
C LYS A 228 -13.18 -13.02 29.56
N THR A 229 -14.33 -12.48 29.99
CA THR A 229 -14.93 -12.83 31.27
C THR A 229 -16.25 -13.59 31.16
N GLN A 230 -16.97 -13.46 30.05
CA GLN A 230 -18.27 -14.09 29.86
C GLN A 230 -18.13 -15.37 29.02
N LYS A 231 -19.12 -16.26 29.17
CA LYS A 231 -19.21 -17.44 28.28
C LYS A 231 -19.59 -16.98 26.88
N LEU A 232 -18.79 -17.37 25.88
CA LEU A 232 -19.09 -17.08 24.49
C LEU A 232 -20.34 -17.84 24.05
N ASP A 233 -21.44 -17.14 23.84
CA ASP A 233 -22.67 -17.64 23.25
C ASP A 233 -22.94 -16.96 21.89
N LYS A 234 -24.10 -17.27 21.28
CA LYS A 234 -24.50 -16.72 19.99
C LYS A 234 -24.59 -15.20 19.99
N ASP A 235 -25.19 -14.62 21.04
CA ASP A 235 -25.47 -13.18 21.08
C ASP A 235 -24.17 -12.39 21.27
N LEU A 236 -23.29 -12.83 22.18
CA LEU A 236 -21.99 -12.21 22.39
C LEU A 236 -21.10 -12.32 21.15
N LEU A 237 -21.08 -13.50 20.49
CA LEU A 237 -20.30 -13.68 19.26
C LEU A 237 -20.83 -12.79 18.13
N LEU A 238 -22.15 -12.70 17.96
CA LEU A 238 -22.76 -11.84 16.94
C LEU A 238 -22.45 -10.35 17.19
N GLU A 239 -22.52 -9.92 18.44
CA GLU A 239 -22.22 -8.53 18.80
C GLU A 239 -20.73 -8.21 18.57
N ALA A 240 -19.82 -9.09 18.99
CA ALA A 240 -18.40 -8.94 18.71
C ALA A 240 -18.11 -8.85 17.18
N LYS A 241 -18.79 -9.69 16.37
CA LYS A 241 -18.65 -9.62 14.91
C LYS A 241 -19.26 -8.34 14.33
N ARG A 242 -20.37 -7.83 14.85
CA ARG A 242 -20.94 -6.53 14.45
C ARG A 242 -20.03 -5.34 14.76
N LEU A 243 -19.18 -5.47 15.78
CA LEU A 243 -18.11 -4.53 16.10
C LEU A 243 -16.81 -4.83 15.34
N GLU A 244 -16.85 -5.79 14.40
CA GLU A 244 -15.73 -6.14 13.51
C GLU A 244 -14.49 -6.71 14.22
N PHE A 245 -14.65 -7.39 15.36
CA PHE A 245 -13.57 -8.16 15.96
C PHE A 245 -13.21 -9.35 15.05
N PRO A 246 -11.93 -9.50 14.63
CA PRO A 246 -11.49 -10.65 13.84
C PRO A 246 -11.61 -11.96 14.64
N ASP A 247 -11.83 -13.08 13.93
CA ASP A 247 -12.00 -14.39 14.56
C ASP A 247 -10.81 -14.79 15.44
N TYR A 248 -9.57 -14.51 15.00
CA TYR A 248 -8.39 -14.84 15.80
C TYR A 248 -8.25 -13.95 17.06
N ILE A 249 -8.70 -12.69 17.04
CA ILE A 249 -8.74 -11.85 18.25
C ILE A 249 -9.80 -12.35 19.22
N ILE A 250 -10.98 -12.77 18.74
CA ILE A 250 -12.01 -13.40 19.57
C ILE A 250 -11.48 -14.70 20.17
N ALA A 251 -10.73 -15.49 19.39
CA ALA A 251 -10.11 -16.72 19.84
C ALA A 251 -9.12 -16.46 20.99
N ASP A 252 -8.22 -15.51 20.84
CA ASP A 252 -7.25 -15.13 21.86
C ASP A 252 -7.93 -14.68 23.17
N LEU A 253 -8.96 -13.82 23.07
CA LEU A 253 -9.69 -13.30 24.23
C LEU A 253 -10.51 -14.36 24.95
N THR A 254 -11.01 -15.35 24.23
CA THR A 254 -11.86 -16.42 24.79
C THR A 254 -11.10 -17.70 25.14
N GLY A 255 -9.79 -17.76 24.85
CA GLY A 255 -8.96 -18.95 25.05
C GLY A 255 -9.32 -20.11 24.12
N LYS A 256 -9.86 -19.82 22.92
CA LYS A 256 -10.21 -20.77 21.87
C LYS A 256 -9.23 -20.68 20.70
N THR A 257 -9.39 -21.57 19.73
CA THR A 257 -8.70 -21.47 18.44
C THR A 257 -9.56 -20.71 17.43
N GLU A 258 -8.92 -20.10 16.43
CA GLU A 258 -9.63 -19.44 15.33
C GLU A 258 -10.59 -20.39 14.59
N ALA A 259 -10.20 -21.67 14.44
CA ALA A 259 -11.03 -22.68 13.82
C ALA A 259 -12.33 -22.92 14.62
N GLU A 260 -12.25 -22.97 15.96
CA GLU A 260 -13.43 -23.10 16.82
C GLU A 260 -14.35 -21.88 16.69
N ILE A 261 -13.83 -20.68 16.58
CA ILE A 261 -14.65 -19.47 16.36
C ILE A 261 -15.35 -19.53 14.99
N LYS A 262 -14.65 -19.95 13.93
CA LYS A 262 -15.23 -20.15 12.59
C LYS A 262 -16.35 -21.19 12.60
N ASP A 263 -16.18 -22.29 13.32
CA ASP A 263 -17.18 -23.34 13.44
C ASP A 263 -18.41 -22.86 14.25
N LEU A 264 -18.20 -22.10 15.33
CA LEU A 264 -19.30 -21.48 16.09
C LEU A 264 -20.08 -20.48 15.22
N ARG A 265 -19.40 -19.66 14.41
CA ARG A 265 -20.08 -18.75 13.47
C ARG A 265 -20.97 -19.51 12.50
N LYS A 266 -20.47 -20.62 11.93
CA LYS A 266 -21.24 -21.49 11.03
C LYS A 266 -22.45 -22.09 11.75
N GLU A 267 -22.25 -22.63 12.96
CA GLU A 267 -23.33 -23.23 13.78
C GLU A 267 -24.41 -22.20 14.10
N TYR A 268 -24.03 -20.96 14.44
CA TYR A 268 -24.97 -19.91 14.81
C TYR A 268 -25.53 -19.12 13.61
N GLY A 269 -25.10 -19.44 12.40
CA GLY A 269 -25.52 -18.73 11.18
C GLY A 269 -24.98 -17.29 11.08
N ILE A 270 -23.88 -16.97 11.78
CA ILE A 270 -23.24 -15.64 11.75
C ILE A 270 -22.34 -15.53 10.52
N ARG A 271 -22.65 -14.59 9.63
CA ARG A 271 -21.92 -14.39 8.38
C ARG A 271 -21.80 -12.92 8.01
N ALA A 272 -20.83 -12.61 7.19
CA ALA A 272 -20.74 -11.33 6.51
C ALA A 272 -21.81 -11.26 5.41
N ALA A 273 -22.51 -10.13 5.34
CA ALA A 273 -23.37 -9.74 4.23
C ALA A 273 -22.83 -8.43 3.65
N TYR A 274 -22.99 -8.23 2.36
CA TYR A 274 -22.47 -7.04 1.68
C TYR A 274 -23.57 -6.06 1.38
N LYS A 275 -23.31 -4.80 1.71
CA LYS A 275 -24.17 -3.66 1.43
C LYS A 275 -23.54 -2.79 0.34
N MET A 276 -24.39 -2.15 -0.45
CA MET A 276 -23.95 -1.25 -1.52
C MET A 276 -23.69 0.14 -0.95
N VAL A 277 -22.63 0.79 -1.41
CA VAL A 277 -22.42 2.22 -1.15
C VAL A 277 -23.44 3.01 -1.94
N ASP A 278 -24.34 3.67 -1.23
CA ASP A 278 -25.50 4.35 -1.79
C ASP A 278 -25.51 5.84 -1.44
N THR A 279 -25.76 6.69 -2.43
CA THR A 279 -25.84 8.16 -2.27
C THR A 279 -27.19 8.64 -1.74
N CYS A 280 -28.17 7.78 -1.58
CA CYS A 280 -29.55 8.18 -1.27
C CYS A 280 -30.20 7.39 -0.14
N ALA A 281 -29.41 6.74 0.71
CA ALA A 281 -29.89 5.99 1.87
C ALA A 281 -31.08 5.06 1.54
N ALA A 282 -30.96 4.30 0.46
CA ALA A 282 -31.97 3.37 -0.09
C ALA A 282 -33.30 4.00 -0.53
N GLU A 283 -33.38 5.34 -0.64
CA GLU A 283 -34.60 6.01 -1.14
C GLU A 283 -34.86 5.72 -2.63
N PHE A 284 -33.80 5.53 -3.41
CA PHE A 284 -33.83 5.13 -4.81
C PHE A 284 -32.95 3.89 -5.03
N ALA A 285 -33.28 3.06 -6.00
CA ALA A 285 -32.41 1.97 -6.39
C ALA A 285 -31.06 2.53 -6.90
N ALA A 286 -29.98 2.16 -6.24
CA ALA A 286 -28.62 2.51 -6.63
C ALA A 286 -27.99 1.43 -7.52
N ALA A 287 -27.08 1.83 -8.41
CA ALA A 287 -26.28 0.94 -9.22
C ALA A 287 -24.82 1.38 -9.13
N THR A 288 -24.15 1.03 -8.03
CA THR A 288 -22.74 1.31 -7.81
C THR A 288 -21.95 0.01 -7.74
N PRO A 289 -20.70 -0.02 -8.19
CA PRO A 289 -19.87 -1.20 -8.04
C PRO A 289 -19.31 -1.37 -6.62
N TYR A 290 -19.59 -0.46 -5.70
CA TYR A 290 -18.98 -0.37 -4.37
C TYR A 290 -19.76 -1.13 -3.33
N TYR A 291 -19.07 -2.05 -2.66
CA TYR A 291 -19.62 -2.89 -1.59
C TYR A 291 -18.77 -2.82 -0.33
N TYR A 292 -19.41 -2.98 0.82
CA TYR A 292 -18.78 -3.14 2.13
C TYR A 292 -19.51 -4.20 2.94
N SER A 293 -18.79 -4.93 3.79
CA SER A 293 -19.37 -5.97 4.63
C SER A 293 -19.98 -5.42 5.92
N VAL A 294 -21.00 -6.12 6.38
CA VAL A 294 -21.55 -6.03 7.73
C VAL A 294 -21.80 -7.44 8.24
N TYR A 295 -21.52 -7.71 9.50
CA TYR A 295 -21.85 -9.00 10.08
C TYR A 295 -23.30 -9.04 10.56
N GLY A 296 -23.96 -10.16 10.29
CA GLY A 296 -25.34 -10.41 10.68
C GLY A 296 -25.65 -11.90 10.77
N ASP A 297 -26.92 -12.21 10.91
CA ASP A 297 -27.48 -13.55 10.88
C ASP A 297 -28.00 -13.93 9.48
N GLU A 298 -28.69 -15.06 9.37
CA GLU A 298 -29.28 -15.54 8.13
C GLU A 298 -30.34 -14.61 7.51
N GLN A 299 -30.93 -13.71 8.31
CA GLN A 299 -31.93 -12.76 7.86
C GLN A 299 -31.31 -11.47 7.28
N THR A 300 -30.02 -11.26 7.50
CA THR A 300 -29.31 -10.09 7.00
C THR A 300 -29.18 -10.17 5.48
N GLU A 301 -29.81 -9.23 4.79
CA GLU A 301 -29.84 -9.16 3.33
C GLU A 301 -28.45 -8.88 2.76
N ASN A 302 -28.07 -9.66 1.75
CA ASN A 302 -26.88 -9.43 0.93
C ASN A 302 -27.26 -8.72 -0.36
N GLU A 303 -26.73 -7.51 -0.60
CA GLU A 303 -27.00 -6.70 -1.77
C GLU A 303 -26.02 -6.94 -2.92
N ALA A 304 -24.97 -7.75 -2.70
CA ALA A 304 -24.05 -8.10 -3.78
C ALA A 304 -24.79 -8.91 -4.85
N VAL A 305 -24.87 -8.35 -6.05
CA VAL A 305 -25.62 -8.95 -7.17
C VAL A 305 -24.87 -10.15 -7.71
N GLU A 306 -25.53 -11.30 -7.73
CA GLU A 306 -24.97 -12.52 -8.34
C GLU A 306 -25.08 -12.45 -9.86
N THR A 307 -23.94 -12.52 -10.57
CA THR A 307 -23.89 -12.59 -12.03
C THR A 307 -23.62 -14.06 -12.43
N LYS A 308 -24.51 -14.65 -13.25
CA LYS A 308 -24.44 -16.09 -13.58
C LYS A 308 -23.75 -16.42 -14.89
N ASP A 309 -23.61 -15.46 -15.78
CA ASP A 309 -23.26 -15.72 -17.20
C ASP A 309 -21.78 -15.44 -17.55
N LYS A 310 -20.98 -14.94 -16.61
CA LYS A 310 -19.58 -14.64 -16.83
C LYS A 310 -18.68 -15.34 -15.83
N LYS A 311 -17.50 -15.75 -16.27
CA LYS A 311 -16.42 -16.15 -15.35
C LYS A 311 -15.93 -14.97 -14.56
N LYS A 312 -15.66 -15.17 -13.28
CA LYS A 312 -15.28 -14.13 -12.32
C LYS A 312 -13.80 -14.20 -11.98
N ILE A 313 -13.12 -13.07 -12.02
CA ILE A 313 -11.73 -12.96 -11.60
C ILE A 313 -11.62 -11.98 -10.44
N LEU A 314 -10.98 -12.45 -9.37
CA LEU A 314 -10.64 -11.63 -8.21
C LEU A 314 -9.25 -11.03 -8.40
N VAL A 315 -9.15 -9.71 -8.34
CA VAL A 315 -7.90 -8.95 -8.34
C VAL A 315 -7.69 -8.35 -6.96
N LEU A 316 -6.60 -8.72 -6.30
CA LEU A 316 -6.25 -8.13 -5.01
C LEU A 316 -5.51 -6.82 -5.21
N GLY A 317 -5.99 -5.77 -4.55
CA GLY A 317 -5.38 -4.45 -4.58
C GLY A 317 -4.08 -4.37 -3.78
N SER A 318 -3.45 -3.20 -3.82
CA SER A 318 -2.15 -2.95 -3.16
C SER A 318 -2.28 -2.41 -1.73
N GLY A 319 -3.50 -2.14 -1.26
CA GLY A 319 -3.72 -1.52 0.05
C GLY A 319 -3.27 -0.04 0.09
N PRO A 320 -2.96 0.50 1.28
CA PRO A 320 -2.55 1.89 1.42
C PRO A 320 -1.20 2.17 0.76
N ILE A 321 -1.06 3.37 0.19
CA ILE A 321 0.23 3.85 -0.32
C ILE A 321 1.20 3.96 0.86
N ARG A 322 2.35 3.31 0.73
CA ARG A 322 3.43 3.34 1.71
C ARG A 322 4.79 3.26 1.04
N ILE A 323 5.85 3.60 1.78
CA ILE A 323 7.21 3.42 1.29
C ILE A 323 7.46 1.94 0.98
N GLY A 324 7.92 1.65 -0.23
CA GLY A 324 8.10 0.28 -0.73
C GLY A 324 6.89 -0.31 -1.48
N GLN A 325 5.70 0.28 -1.33
CA GLN A 325 4.50 -0.14 -2.06
C GLN A 325 3.65 1.08 -2.43
N GLY A 326 4.03 1.72 -3.52
CA GLY A 326 3.41 2.94 -4.03
C GLY A 326 2.30 2.69 -5.06
N ILE A 327 1.96 3.76 -5.76
CA ILE A 327 0.92 3.79 -6.80
C ILE A 327 1.25 2.90 -8.01
N GLU A 328 2.49 2.45 -8.14
CA GLU A 328 2.96 1.60 -9.23
C GLU A 328 2.23 0.25 -9.26
N PHE A 329 1.92 -0.30 -8.08
CA PHE A 329 1.14 -1.54 -7.98
C PHE A 329 -0.35 -1.30 -8.23
N ASP A 330 -0.85 -0.12 -7.91
CA ASP A 330 -2.22 0.26 -8.28
C ASP A 330 -2.37 0.35 -9.81
N PHE A 331 -1.40 0.97 -10.50
CA PHE A 331 -1.32 0.96 -11.96
C PHE A 331 -1.39 -0.47 -12.51
N CYS A 332 -0.63 -1.41 -11.92
CA CYS A 332 -0.65 -2.80 -12.36
C CYS A 332 -2.03 -3.45 -12.14
N SER A 333 -2.66 -3.23 -10.99
CA SER A 333 -4.00 -3.75 -10.68
C SER A 333 -5.06 -3.21 -11.66
N VAL A 334 -5.04 -1.91 -11.96
CA VAL A 334 -5.96 -1.27 -12.93
C VAL A 334 -5.80 -1.88 -14.32
N HIS A 335 -4.57 -1.92 -14.85
CA HIS A 335 -4.33 -2.45 -16.20
C HIS A 335 -4.62 -3.94 -16.32
N CYS A 336 -4.40 -4.70 -15.26
CA CYS A 336 -4.79 -6.10 -15.17
C CYS A 336 -6.32 -6.25 -15.23
N THR A 337 -7.04 -5.49 -14.43
CA THR A 337 -8.52 -5.50 -14.39
C THR A 337 -9.11 -5.16 -15.77
N TRP A 338 -8.63 -4.11 -16.41
CA TRP A 338 -9.07 -3.76 -17.77
C TRP A 338 -8.75 -4.84 -18.81
N ALA A 339 -7.62 -5.53 -18.66
CA ALA A 339 -7.27 -6.62 -19.58
C ALA A 339 -8.23 -7.80 -19.42
N PHE A 340 -8.57 -8.21 -18.19
CA PHE A 340 -9.57 -9.26 -17.94
C PHE A 340 -10.97 -8.86 -18.45
N ALA A 341 -11.39 -7.63 -18.20
CA ALA A 341 -12.68 -7.13 -18.69
C ALA A 341 -12.77 -7.18 -20.23
N LYS A 342 -11.68 -6.84 -20.94
CA LYS A 342 -11.60 -6.95 -22.41
C LYS A 342 -11.68 -8.40 -22.91
N GLU A 343 -11.20 -9.36 -22.13
CA GLU A 343 -11.29 -10.79 -22.41
C GLU A 343 -12.64 -11.40 -21.98
N GLY A 344 -13.59 -10.55 -21.51
CA GLY A 344 -14.98 -10.94 -21.21
C GLY A 344 -15.25 -11.48 -19.81
N TYR A 345 -14.30 -11.34 -18.90
CA TYR A 345 -14.49 -11.73 -17.49
C TYR A 345 -15.23 -10.64 -16.70
N GLU A 346 -15.98 -11.05 -15.69
CA GLU A 346 -16.43 -10.17 -14.62
C GLU A 346 -15.27 -9.94 -13.67
N THR A 347 -14.95 -8.67 -13.43
CA THR A 347 -13.79 -8.27 -12.63
C THR A 347 -14.22 -7.81 -11.25
N ILE A 348 -13.57 -8.35 -10.23
CA ILE A 348 -13.83 -8.06 -8.82
C ILE A 348 -12.52 -7.57 -8.21
N ILE A 349 -12.54 -6.39 -7.58
CA ILE A 349 -11.39 -5.86 -6.83
C ILE A 349 -11.72 -5.85 -5.34
N ILE A 350 -10.74 -6.22 -4.50
CA ILE A 350 -10.73 -5.91 -3.06
C ILE A 350 -9.62 -4.90 -2.83
N ASN A 351 -9.95 -3.73 -2.30
CA ASN A 351 -8.97 -2.71 -1.90
C ASN A 351 -9.57 -1.76 -0.86
N ASN A 352 -8.72 -1.07 -0.09
CA ASN A 352 -9.12 -0.17 0.99
C ASN A 352 -8.53 1.24 0.88
N ASN A 353 -7.85 1.55 -0.22
CA ASN A 353 -7.20 2.84 -0.42
C ASN A 353 -8.08 3.78 -1.26
N PRO A 354 -8.60 4.89 -0.69
CA PRO A 354 -9.49 5.79 -1.42
C PRO A 354 -8.75 6.72 -2.39
N GLU A 355 -7.42 6.80 -2.32
CA GLU A 355 -6.62 7.71 -3.15
C GLU A 355 -6.15 7.08 -4.48
N THR A 356 -6.48 5.81 -4.74
CA THR A 356 -6.00 5.07 -5.90
C THR A 356 -7.06 4.93 -6.98
N VAL A 357 -6.59 4.76 -8.23
CA VAL A 357 -7.45 4.61 -9.42
C VAL A 357 -8.18 3.27 -9.42
N SER A 358 -7.56 2.20 -8.87
CA SER A 358 -8.21 0.88 -8.77
C SER A 358 -9.53 0.90 -8.01
N THR A 359 -9.72 1.90 -7.15
CA THR A 359 -10.96 2.11 -6.38
C THR A 359 -11.91 3.12 -7.02
N ASP A 360 -11.68 3.56 -8.26
CA ASP A 360 -12.64 4.38 -9.00
C ASP A 360 -13.77 3.50 -9.56
N PHE A 361 -14.96 4.06 -9.63
CA PHE A 361 -16.21 3.33 -9.90
C PHE A 361 -16.34 2.74 -11.33
N ASP A 362 -15.47 3.10 -12.26
CA ASP A 362 -15.46 2.64 -13.64
C ASP A 362 -14.27 1.70 -13.97
N ILE A 363 -13.60 1.18 -12.97
CA ILE A 363 -12.44 0.31 -13.17
C ILE A 363 -12.83 -1.17 -13.19
N ALA A 364 -13.60 -1.62 -12.22
CA ALA A 364 -14.05 -3.01 -12.10
C ALA A 364 -15.58 -3.11 -12.11
N ASP A 365 -16.11 -4.31 -12.44
CA ASP A 365 -17.54 -4.57 -12.33
C ASP A 365 -18.00 -4.52 -10.86
N LYS A 366 -17.13 -4.96 -9.91
CA LYS A 366 -17.37 -4.89 -8.46
C LYS A 366 -16.11 -4.52 -7.70
N LEU A 367 -16.28 -3.70 -6.68
CA LEU A 367 -15.22 -3.32 -5.76
C LEU A 367 -15.68 -3.46 -4.32
N TYR A 368 -14.92 -4.21 -3.55
CA TYR A 368 -15.13 -4.42 -2.12
C TYR A 368 -14.15 -3.55 -1.34
N PHE A 369 -14.70 -2.58 -0.57
CA PHE A 369 -13.92 -1.76 0.37
C PHE A 369 -13.69 -2.55 1.65
N GLU A 370 -12.73 -3.48 1.60
CA GLU A 370 -12.42 -4.38 2.72
C GLU A 370 -10.94 -4.38 3.05
N PRO A 371 -10.57 -4.70 4.30
CA PRO A 371 -9.20 -5.00 4.65
C PRO A 371 -8.66 -6.17 3.81
N LEU A 372 -7.37 -6.14 3.49
CA LEU A 372 -6.70 -7.21 2.76
C LEU A 372 -6.13 -8.23 3.75
N THR A 373 -7.01 -8.81 4.58
CA THR A 373 -6.71 -9.88 5.54
C THR A 373 -7.29 -11.22 5.07
N PRO A 374 -6.79 -12.36 5.55
CA PRO A 374 -7.35 -13.68 5.18
C PRO A 374 -8.85 -13.79 5.45
N GLU A 375 -9.34 -13.32 6.61
CA GLU A 375 -10.75 -13.41 6.98
C GLU A 375 -11.64 -12.53 6.09
N ASP A 376 -11.25 -11.27 5.88
CA ASP A 376 -12.05 -10.33 5.07
C ASP A 376 -12.10 -10.77 3.60
N VAL A 377 -10.99 -11.30 3.07
CA VAL A 377 -10.93 -11.87 1.71
C VAL A 377 -11.76 -13.16 1.61
N GLU A 378 -11.72 -14.03 2.62
CA GLU A 378 -12.54 -15.26 2.66
C GLU A 378 -14.04 -14.93 2.57
N ASN A 379 -14.48 -13.89 3.25
CA ASN A 379 -15.88 -13.46 3.19
C ASN A 379 -16.29 -13.05 1.75
N VAL A 380 -15.45 -12.32 1.02
CA VAL A 380 -15.71 -11.97 -0.39
C VAL A 380 -15.69 -13.21 -1.29
N VAL A 381 -14.71 -14.09 -1.10
CA VAL A 381 -14.60 -15.35 -1.85
C VAL A 381 -15.85 -16.22 -1.68
N ASN A 382 -16.38 -16.31 -0.47
CA ASN A 382 -17.58 -17.11 -0.17
C ASN A 382 -18.83 -16.58 -0.88
N ILE A 383 -18.95 -15.28 -1.07
CA ILE A 383 -20.09 -14.64 -1.75
C ILE A 383 -19.91 -14.69 -3.28
N GLU A 384 -18.73 -14.30 -3.77
CA GLU A 384 -18.50 -14.15 -5.20
C GLU A 384 -18.14 -15.45 -5.92
N LYS A 385 -17.49 -16.39 -5.22
CA LYS A 385 -17.03 -17.67 -5.77
C LYS A 385 -16.24 -17.51 -7.08
N PRO A 386 -15.13 -16.75 -7.04
CA PRO A 386 -14.38 -16.44 -8.26
C PRO A 386 -13.79 -17.69 -8.89
N ASP A 387 -13.74 -17.75 -10.24
CA ASP A 387 -13.07 -18.81 -11.01
C ASP A 387 -11.56 -18.81 -10.83
N GLY A 388 -11.01 -17.68 -10.39
CA GLY A 388 -9.59 -17.53 -10.07
C GLY A 388 -9.27 -16.18 -9.45
N ALA A 389 -8.09 -16.12 -8.84
CA ALA A 389 -7.55 -14.88 -8.26
C ALA A 389 -6.18 -14.56 -8.82
N VAL A 390 -5.87 -13.27 -8.95
CA VAL A 390 -4.56 -12.77 -9.38
C VAL A 390 -3.92 -11.99 -8.25
N VAL A 391 -2.72 -12.42 -7.86
CA VAL A 391 -1.92 -11.83 -6.77
C VAL A 391 -0.68 -11.09 -7.28
N GLN A 392 -0.23 -11.34 -8.51
CA GLN A 392 1.03 -10.82 -9.07
C GLN A 392 1.11 -9.30 -9.18
N PHE A 393 -0.02 -8.59 -9.20
CA PHE A 393 -0.07 -7.16 -9.51
C PHE A 393 -0.28 -6.25 -8.28
N GLY A 394 -0.76 -6.78 -7.16
CA GLY A 394 -1.03 -6.02 -5.95
C GLY A 394 0.16 -5.87 -4.98
N GLY A 395 1.36 -6.18 -5.43
CA GLY A 395 2.58 -6.13 -4.62
C GLY A 395 2.55 -7.12 -3.46
N GLN A 396 3.30 -6.82 -2.41
CA GLN A 396 3.43 -7.72 -1.24
C GLN A 396 2.11 -7.94 -0.49
N THR A 397 1.24 -6.94 -0.46
CA THR A 397 -0.08 -7.08 0.18
C THR A 397 -0.89 -8.22 -0.44
N ALA A 398 -0.91 -8.31 -1.77
CA ALA A 398 -1.60 -9.37 -2.49
C ALA A 398 -0.88 -10.74 -2.38
N ILE A 399 0.44 -10.74 -2.51
CA ILE A 399 1.25 -11.97 -2.44
C ILE A 399 1.08 -12.70 -1.10
N LYS A 400 1.08 -12.00 0.01
CA LYS A 400 0.85 -12.57 1.36
C LYS A 400 -0.46 -13.35 1.50
N LEU A 401 -1.46 -13.07 0.66
CA LEU A 401 -2.76 -13.73 0.69
C LEU A 401 -2.81 -15.01 -0.17
N THR A 402 -1.75 -15.35 -0.89
CA THR A 402 -1.72 -16.49 -1.82
C THR A 402 -2.03 -17.80 -1.12
N GLU A 403 -1.36 -18.09 -0.02
CA GLU A 403 -1.57 -19.32 0.76
C GLU A 403 -3.00 -19.42 1.31
N ALA A 404 -3.53 -18.29 1.82
CA ALA A 404 -4.90 -18.22 2.31
C ALA A 404 -5.92 -18.50 1.19
N LEU A 405 -5.74 -17.91 0.00
CA LEU A 405 -6.61 -18.16 -1.15
C LEU A 405 -6.58 -19.62 -1.59
N ILE A 406 -5.41 -20.26 -1.58
CA ILE A 406 -5.29 -21.70 -1.90
C ILE A 406 -6.06 -22.54 -0.87
N LYS A 407 -5.93 -22.23 0.42
CA LYS A 407 -6.69 -22.90 1.49
C LYS A 407 -8.21 -22.73 1.34
N MET A 408 -8.65 -21.58 0.79
CA MET A 408 -10.06 -21.33 0.43
C MET A 408 -10.51 -22.08 -0.84
N GLY A 409 -9.60 -22.76 -1.53
CA GLY A 409 -9.88 -23.45 -2.80
C GLY A 409 -9.93 -22.56 -4.03
N VAL A 410 -9.44 -21.34 -3.95
CA VAL A 410 -9.39 -20.41 -5.07
C VAL A 410 -8.17 -20.70 -5.94
N LYS A 411 -8.39 -20.85 -7.25
CA LYS A 411 -7.30 -21.03 -8.21
C LYS A 411 -6.48 -19.76 -8.36
N ILE A 412 -5.18 -19.82 -8.07
CA ILE A 412 -4.26 -18.73 -8.37
C ILE A 412 -3.95 -18.76 -9.86
N LEU A 413 -4.09 -17.61 -10.51
CA LEU A 413 -3.80 -17.40 -11.93
C LEU A 413 -2.40 -16.79 -12.07
N GLY A 414 -1.58 -17.39 -12.94
CA GLY A 414 -0.19 -17.00 -13.17
C GLY A 414 0.79 -17.99 -12.54
N THR A 415 1.93 -17.49 -12.05
CA THR A 415 2.95 -18.30 -11.37
C THR A 415 2.38 -18.95 -10.12
N SER A 416 2.64 -20.23 -9.90
CA SER A 416 2.14 -20.95 -8.73
C SER A 416 2.78 -20.44 -7.43
N ALA A 417 2.07 -20.63 -6.30
CA ALA A 417 2.59 -20.24 -4.99
C ALA A 417 3.92 -20.91 -4.67
N GLU A 418 4.05 -22.21 -4.95
CA GLU A 418 5.28 -22.97 -4.73
C GLU A 418 6.48 -22.38 -5.46
N ASN A 419 6.26 -21.86 -6.68
CA ASN A 419 7.33 -21.23 -7.46
C ASN A 419 7.62 -19.79 -7.01
N VAL A 420 6.63 -19.09 -6.46
CA VAL A 420 6.84 -17.79 -5.80
C VAL A 420 7.67 -18.00 -4.52
N ASP A 421 7.27 -18.95 -3.68
CA ASP A 421 7.98 -19.30 -2.44
C ASP A 421 9.41 -19.77 -2.72
N ALA A 422 9.62 -20.57 -3.78
CA ALA A 422 10.95 -21.01 -4.21
C ALA A 422 11.87 -19.86 -4.64
N ALA A 423 11.33 -18.73 -5.09
CA ALA A 423 12.11 -17.53 -5.37
C ALA A 423 12.41 -16.69 -4.12
N GLU A 424 11.56 -16.77 -3.09
CA GLU A 424 11.73 -16.03 -1.82
C GLU A 424 12.54 -16.83 -0.78
N ASP A 425 12.44 -18.16 -0.79
CA ASP A 425 13.24 -19.04 0.07
C ASP A 425 14.69 -19.12 -0.40
N ARG A 426 15.64 -18.80 0.49
CA ARG A 426 17.04 -18.71 0.12
C ARG A 426 17.64 -20.05 -0.33
N GLU A 427 17.34 -21.15 0.37
CA GLU A 427 17.94 -22.45 0.08
C GLU A 427 17.41 -23.01 -1.24
N LEU A 428 16.10 -22.87 -1.47
CA LEU A 428 15.47 -23.28 -2.72
C LEU A 428 15.96 -22.41 -3.88
N PHE A 429 16.07 -21.11 -3.70
CA PHE A 429 16.56 -20.20 -4.72
C PHE A 429 18.04 -20.46 -5.05
N ASP A 430 18.89 -20.73 -4.05
CA ASP A 430 20.26 -21.11 -4.26
C ASP A 430 20.40 -22.37 -5.10
N ALA A 431 19.61 -23.40 -4.82
CA ALA A 431 19.58 -24.63 -5.60
C ALA A 431 19.14 -24.40 -7.06
N ILE A 432 18.19 -23.47 -7.28
CA ILE A 432 17.75 -23.05 -8.62
C ILE A 432 18.88 -22.35 -9.36
N LEU A 433 19.59 -21.43 -8.72
CA LEU A 433 20.71 -20.70 -9.33
C LEU A 433 21.85 -21.65 -9.71
N GLU A 434 22.19 -22.60 -8.82
CA GLU A 434 23.19 -23.63 -9.12
C GLU A 434 22.80 -24.51 -10.31
N LYS A 435 21.55 -24.98 -10.33
CA LYS A 435 21.00 -25.75 -11.48
C LYS A 435 21.01 -24.95 -12.76
N CYS A 436 20.82 -23.65 -12.69
CA CYS A 436 20.85 -22.75 -13.83
C CYS A 436 22.27 -22.29 -14.21
N GLU A 437 23.31 -22.68 -13.46
CA GLU A 437 24.68 -22.18 -13.63
C GLU A 437 24.74 -20.63 -13.62
N ILE A 438 24.00 -19.99 -12.71
CA ILE A 438 23.94 -18.55 -12.56
C ILE A 438 24.63 -18.14 -11.28
N PRO A 439 25.66 -17.26 -11.33
CA PRO A 439 26.39 -16.82 -10.16
C PRO A 439 25.58 -15.83 -9.32
N ARG A 440 25.78 -15.89 -8.01
CA ARG A 440 25.28 -14.94 -7.02
C ARG A 440 26.38 -14.51 -6.07
N PRO A 441 26.19 -13.40 -5.30
CA PRO A 441 27.09 -13.06 -4.22
C PRO A 441 27.17 -14.21 -3.20
N LYS A 442 28.39 -14.56 -2.77
CA LYS A 442 28.57 -15.57 -1.72
C LYS A 442 28.03 -15.03 -0.40
N GLY A 443 27.41 -15.90 0.41
CA GLY A 443 26.87 -15.51 1.70
C GLY A 443 26.68 -16.67 2.65
N HIS A 444 26.46 -16.34 3.93
CA HIS A 444 26.24 -17.29 5.02
C HIS A 444 24.97 -16.93 5.78
N THR A 445 24.26 -17.96 6.24
CA THR A 445 23.17 -17.83 7.20
C THR A 445 23.75 -18.04 8.59
N VAL A 446 23.49 -17.13 9.53
CA VAL A 446 24.05 -17.11 10.87
C VAL A 446 22.98 -16.77 11.91
N PHE A 447 23.22 -17.15 13.16
CA PHE A 447 22.25 -16.93 14.24
C PHE A 447 22.81 -16.05 15.37
N THR A 448 24.13 -15.86 15.41
CA THR A 448 24.82 -15.11 16.46
C THR A 448 25.75 -14.04 15.89
N ALA A 449 26.06 -13.02 16.70
CA ALA A 449 27.01 -11.98 16.31
C ALA A 449 28.42 -12.55 16.04
N GLU A 450 28.83 -13.55 16.80
CA GLU A 450 30.14 -14.18 16.60
C GLU A 450 30.23 -14.97 15.28
N GLU A 451 29.17 -15.72 14.95
CA GLU A 451 29.08 -16.40 13.65
C GLU A 451 29.09 -15.39 12.50
N ALA A 452 28.39 -14.25 12.66
CA ALA A 452 28.34 -13.20 11.64
C ALA A 452 29.69 -12.52 11.42
N LYS A 453 30.44 -12.21 12.49
CA LYS A 453 31.81 -11.68 12.37
C LYS A 453 32.73 -12.69 11.67
N LYS A 454 32.64 -13.97 12.03
CA LYS A 454 33.39 -15.02 11.36
C LYS A 454 33.06 -15.12 9.87
N ALA A 455 31.77 -15.14 9.52
CA ALA A 455 31.30 -15.15 8.13
C ALA A 455 31.79 -13.91 7.37
N ALA A 456 31.71 -12.72 7.96
CA ALA A 456 32.17 -11.48 7.36
C ALA A 456 33.68 -11.50 7.07
N ASN A 457 34.50 -12.04 8.01
CA ASN A 457 35.94 -12.19 7.83
C ASN A 457 36.28 -13.23 6.75
N GLU A 458 35.54 -14.34 6.64
CA GLU A 458 35.70 -15.32 5.57
C GLU A 458 35.37 -14.77 4.19
N LEU A 459 34.28 -13.97 4.08
CA LEU A 459 33.87 -13.33 2.84
C LEU A 459 34.76 -12.12 2.47
N GLY A 460 35.42 -11.53 3.47
CA GLY A 460 36.17 -10.27 3.35
C GLY A 460 35.24 -9.06 3.24
N TYR A 461 35.58 -7.99 3.97
CA TYR A 461 34.80 -6.75 3.94
C TYR A 461 34.87 -6.01 2.58
N PRO A 462 33.88 -5.20 2.22
CA PRO A 462 32.59 -5.02 2.91
C PRO A 462 31.62 -6.19 2.72
N VAL A 463 30.68 -6.33 3.68
CA VAL A 463 29.61 -7.33 3.65
C VAL A 463 28.26 -6.66 3.85
N LEU A 464 27.19 -7.28 3.33
CA LEU A 464 25.81 -6.89 3.57
C LEU A 464 25.24 -7.77 4.68
N VAL A 465 24.74 -7.13 5.74
CA VAL A 465 24.09 -7.82 6.87
C VAL A 465 22.59 -7.53 6.80
N ARG A 466 21.78 -8.58 6.86
CA ARG A 466 20.32 -8.45 6.77
C ARG A 466 19.57 -9.56 7.52
N PRO A 467 18.36 -9.31 8.05
CA PRO A 467 17.47 -10.39 8.49
C PRO A 467 17.09 -11.31 7.32
N SER A 468 16.81 -12.59 7.57
CA SER A 468 16.44 -13.54 6.50
C SER A 468 15.07 -13.29 5.89
N TYR A 469 14.13 -12.74 6.67
CA TYR A 469 12.75 -12.46 6.23
C TYR A 469 12.42 -10.99 6.43
N VAL A 470 12.77 -10.14 5.47
CA VAL A 470 12.44 -8.71 5.54
C VAL A 470 12.05 -8.15 4.18
N LEU A 471 10.95 -7.39 4.18
CA LEU A 471 10.40 -6.70 3.02
C LEU A 471 11.03 -5.32 2.82
N GLY A 472 11.42 -5.01 1.59
CA GLY A 472 11.88 -3.66 1.21
C GLY A 472 13.17 -3.23 1.90
N GLY A 473 14.08 -4.16 2.18
CA GLY A 473 15.41 -3.87 2.71
C GLY A 473 15.44 -3.42 4.18
N GLN A 474 14.36 -3.58 4.94
CA GLN A 474 14.31 -3.15 6.34
C GLN A 474 15.39 -3.84 7.17
N GLY A 475 16.18 -3.05 7.91
CA GLY A 475 17.25 -3.56 8.73
C GLY A 475 18.51 -4.02 7.98
N MET A 476 18.55 -3.89 6.64
CA MET A 476 19.76 -4.18 5.85
C MET A 476 20.81 -3.08 6.04
N ARG A 477 22.07 -3.48 6.25
CA ARG A 477 23.20 -2.55 6.41
C ARG A 477 24.47 -3.11 5.74
N ILE A 478 25.31 -2.20 5.26
CA ILE A 478 26.64 -2.53 4.71
C ILE A 478 27.65 -2.34 5.84
N ALA A 479 28.28 -3.42 6.27
CA ALA A 479 29.32 -3.41 7.30
C ALA A 479 30.71 -3.40 6.65
N VAL A 480 31.61 -2.59 7.18
CA VAL A 480 33.00 -2.48 6.73
C VAL A 480 33.99 -2.96 7.79
N SER A 481 33.52 -3.26 8.99
CA SER A 481 34.31 -3.75 10.12
C SER A 481 33.52 -4.70 11.02
N ASP A 482 34.22 -5.39 11.93
CA ASP A 482 33.60 -6.26 12.94
C ASP A 482 32.68 -5.48 13.90
N GLU A 483 33.05 -4.24 14.22
CA GLU A 483 32.27 -3.34 15.07
C GLU A 483 30.92 -3.00 14.43
N ASP A 484 30.91 -2.72 13.12
CA ASP A 484 29.67 -2.46 12.37
C ASP A 484 28.75 -3.68 12.40
N VAL A 485 29.32 -4.89 12.20
CA VAL A 485 28.56 -6.15 12.24
C VAL A 485 27.89 -6.33 13.60
N GLU A 486 28.61 -6.10 14.69
CA GLU A 486 28.10 -6.23 16.06
C GLU A 486 26.97 -5.21 16.35
N GLU A 487 27.17 -3.94 15.97
CA GLU A 487 26.15 -2.89 16.10
C GLU A 487 24.88 -3.24 15.31
N TYR A 488 25.03 -3.66 14.05
CA TYR A 488 23.88 -3.94 13.18
C TYR A 488 23.08 -5.16 13.61
N ILE A 489 23.74 -6.18 14.16
CA ILE A 489 23.07 -7.35 14.74
C ILE A 489 22.29 -6.94 15.99
N GLY A 490 22.84 -6.04 16.82
CA GLY A 490 22.12 -5.46 17.95
C GLY A 490 20.82 -4.78 17.52
N ILE A 491 20.82 -4.03 16.41
CA ILE A 491 19.65 -3.38 15.84
C ILE A 491 18.66 -4.43 15.27
N ILE A 492 19.16 -5.42 14.53
CA ILE A 492 18.32 -6.48 13.94
C ILE A 492 17.59 -7.26 15.04
N ASN A 493 18.28 -7.62 16.13
CA ASN A 493 17.67 -8.35 17.25
C ASN A 493 16.58 -7.57 17.98
N GLN A 494 16.57 -6.25 17.91
CA GLN A 494 15.46 -5.42 18.42
C GLN A 494 14.22 -5.46 17.50
N ILE A 495 14.40 -5.76 16.22
CA ILE A 495 13.34 -5.77 15.21
C ILE A 495 12.78 -7.18 15.01
N ALA A 496 13.64 -8.21 15.06
CA ALA A 496 13.30 -9.60 14.73
C ALA A 496 14.10 -10.59 15.61
N GLN A 497 13.60 -10.87 16.80
CA GLN A 497 14.33 -11.63 17.84
C GLN A 497 14.61 -13.12 17.55
N GLU A 498 13.97 -13.75 16.56
CA GLU A 498 14.02 -15.21 16.34
C GLU A 498 14.37 -15.64 14.90
N HIS A 499 14.85 -14.74 14.05
CA HIS A 499 15.11 -15.07 12.66
C HIS A 499 16.63 -15.16 12.36
N PRO A 500 17.04 -16.08 11.47
CA PRO A 500 18.41 -16.14 11.03
C PRO A 500 18.84 -14.85 10.33
N ILE A 501 20.10 -14.50 10.47
CA ILE A 501 20.72 -13.32 9.87
C ILE A 501 21.54 -13.78 8.66
N LEU A 502 21.47 -13.02 7.59
CA LEU A 502 22.25 -13.26 6.38
C LEU A 502 23.42 -12.30 6.31
N VAL A 503 24.60 -12.83 6.04
CA VAL A 503 25.83 -12.07 5.79
C VAL A 503 26.28 -12.40 4.37
N ASP A 504 26.12 -11.46 3.46
CA ASP A 504 26.44 -11.63 2.05
C ASP A 504 27.64 -10.77 1.64
N LYS A 505 28.49 -11.28 0.72
CA LYS A 505 29.56 -10.48 0.13
C LYS A 505 28.98 -9.29 -0.60
N TYR A 506 29.36 -8.09 -0.20
CA TYR A 506 28.98 -6.88 -0.92
C TYR A 506 29.82 -6.74 -2.20
N LEU A 507 29.15 -6.71 -3.35
CA LEU A 507 29.78 -6.53 -4.66
C LEU A 507 29.70 -5.07 -5.08
N MET A 508 30.87 -4.45 -5.32
CA MET A 508 30.97 -3.11 -5.87
C MET A 508 30.84 -3.16 -7.39
N GLY A 509 29.64 -3.15 -7.89
CA GLY A 509 29.32 -3.24 -9.30
C GLY A 509 28.20 -2.28 -9.70
N LYS A 510 27.74 -2.43 -10.93
CA LYS A 510 26.59 -1.71 -11.46
C LYS A 510 25.33 -2.51 -11.26
N GLU A 511 24.34 -1.88 -10.66
CA GLU A 511 23.06 -2.53 -10.43
C GLU A 511 22.16 -2.35 -11.65
N ILE A 512 21.57 -3.46 -12.08
CA ILE A 512 20.76 -3.57 -13.30
C ILE A 512 19.43 -4.20 -12.91
N GLU A 513 18.35 -3.69 -13.47
CA GLU A 513 17.02 -4.21 -13.24
C GLU A 513 16.31 -4.57 -14.55
N VAL A 514 15.61 -5.70 -14.55
CA VAL A 514 14.86 -6.22 -15.68
C VAL A 514 13.47 -6.64 -15.22
N ASP A 515 12.44 -6.12 -15.89
CA ASP A 515 11.09 -6.67 -15.87
C ASP A 515 10.83 -7.45 -17.14
N ALA A 516 10.22 -8.62 -17.02
CA ALA A 516 9.93 -9.47 -18.17
C ALA A 516 8.56 -10.16 -18.06
N VAL A 517 8.04 -10.62 -19.19
CA VAL A 517 6.84 -11.45 -19.28
C VAL A 517 7.21 -12.82 -19.80
N CYS A 518 6.75 -13.89 -19.15
CA CYS A 518 7.00 -15.26 -19.54
C CYS A 518 5.67 -16.02 -19.73
N ASP A 519 5.53 -16.77 -20.83
CA ASP A 519 4.35 -17.59 -21.14
C ASP A 519 4.56 -19.09 -20.87
N GLY A 520 5.61 -19.42 -20.09
CA GLY A 520 6.03 -20.77 -19.78
C GLY A 520 6.99 -21.37 -20.81
N GLU A 521 7.11 -20.80 -22.01
CA GLU A 521 8.00 -21.24 -23.09
C GLU A 521 8.93 -20.12 -23.52
N ASP A 522 8.32 -19.01 -23.94
CA ASP A 522 9.02 -17.82 -24.41
C ASP A 522 9.04 -16.72 -23.33
N ILE A 523 9.98 -15.80 -23.46
CA ILE A 523 10.11 -14.63 -22.59
C ILE A 523 10.21 -13.36 -23.44
N LEU A 524 9.60 -12.27 -22.97
CA LEU A 524 9.75 -10.94 -23.55
C LEU A 524 10.38 -10.02 -22.51
N ILE A 525 11.52 -9.41 -22.84
CA ILE A 525 12.22 -8.42 -22.07
C ILE A 525 12.07 -7.06 -22.75
N PRO A 526 11.27 -6.13 -22.25
CA PRO A 526 11.05 -4.83 -22.89
C PRO A 526 12.29 -3.97 -22.99
N GLY A 527 13.20 -4.08 -22.01
CA GLY A 527 14.45 -3.37 -21.95
C GLY A 527 15.22 -3.62 -20.66
N ILE A 528 16.47 -3.19 -20.66
CA ILE A 528 17.37 -3.30 -19.50
C ILE A 528 17.57 -1.92 -18.90
N MET A 529 17.32 -1.79 -17.60
CA MET A 529 17.47 -0.55 -16.82
C MET A 529 18.77 -0.60 -16.02
N GLU A 530 19.52 0.51 -16.00
CA GLU A 530 20.76 0.66 -15.24
C GLU A 530 20.59 1.71 -14.16
N HIS A 531 21.04 1.42 -12.94
CA HIS A 531 21.07 2.38 -11.84
C HIS A 531 22.32 3.25 -11.92
N ILE A 532 22.17 4.56 -11.69
CA ILE A 532 23.29 5.50 -11.68
C ILE A 532 24.06 5.40 -10.36
N GLU A 533 23.35 5.17 -9.25
CA GLU A 533 23.93 5.01 -7.93
C GLU A 533 24.74 3.70 -7.84
N ARG A 534 25.63 3.67 -6.86
CA ARG A 534 26.39 2.45 -6.53
C ARG A 534 25.44 1.32 -6.10
N ALA A 535 25.84 0.08 -6.30
CA ALA A 535 25.13 -1.08 -5.76
C ALA A 535 24.94 -0.96 -4.23
N GLY A 536 23.85 -1.54 -3.74
CA GLY A 536 23.46 -1.49 -2.33
C GLY A 536 22.64 -0.27 -1.91
N ILE A 537 22.21 0.55 -2.87
CA ILE A 537 21.11 1.52 -2.70
C ILE A 537 19.86 0.89 -3.27
N HIS A 538 18.76 0.91 -2.50
CA HIS A 538 17.50 0.31 -2.93
C HIS A 538 17.06 0.82 -4.31
N SER A 539 16.60 -0.08 -5.18
CA SER A 539 16.21 0.25 -6.56
C SER A 539 15.17 1.38 -6.67
N GLY A 540 14.25 1.46 -5.68
CA GLY A 540 13.27 2.55 -5.57
C GLY A 540 13.89 3.92 -5.31
N ASP A 541 15.06 3.97 -4.67
CA ASP A 541 15.77 5.20 -4.31
C ASP A 541 16.86 5.57 -5.34
N SER A 542 17.11 4.68 -6.31
CA SER A 542 18.10 4.88 -7.34
C SER A 542 17.52 5.58 -8.57
N ILE A 543 18.34 6.41 -9.19
CA ILE A 543 18.07 6.97 -10.51
C ILE A 543 18.29 5.86 -11.53
N SER A 544 17.23 5.48 -12.26
CA SER A 544 17.33 4.44 -13.29
C SER A 544 17.33 5.05 -14.67
N VAL A 545 18.20 4.58 -15.55
CA VAL A 545 18.30 5.00 -16.94
C VAL A 545 17.94 3.87 -17.88
N TYR A 546 17.19 4.17 -18.91
CA TYR A 546 16.88 3.31 -20.03
C TYR A 546 17.18 4.05 -21.36
N PRO A 547 17.85 3.41 -22.32
CA PRO A 547 18.55 2.11 -22.27
C PRO A 547 19.76 2.12 -21.32
N ALA A 548 20.21 0.95 -20.87
CA ALA A 548 21.44 0.81 -20.09
C ALA A 548 22.66 1.33 -20.87
N GLN A 549 23.51 2.15 -20.23
CA GLN A 549 24.54 2.96 -20.90
C GLN A 549 25.97 2.43 -20.75
N THR A 550 26.28 1.83 -19.61
CA THR A 550 27.68 1.60 -19.21
C THR A 550 28.05 0.11 -19.14
N ILE A 551 27.12 -0.78 -19.42
CA ILE A 551 27.35 -2.23 -19.50
C ILE A 551 27.60 -2.65 -20.96
N SER A 552 28.43 -3.67 -21.16
CA SER A 552 28.78 -4.17 -22.50
C SER A 552 27.59 -4.93 -23.13
N GLN A 553 27.62 -5.12 -24.46
CA GLN A 553 26.64 -5.94 -25.16
C GLN A 553 26.67 -7.40 -24.65
N LYS A 554 27.86 -7.92 -24.34
CA LYS A 554 28.00 -9.26 -23.76
C LYS A 554 27.30 -9.38 -22.42
N ALA A 555 27.39 -8.36 -21.55
CA ALA A 555 26.65 -8.33 -20.28
C ALA A 555 25.14 -8.27 -20.52
N LYS A 556 24.66 -7.47 -21.48
CA LYS A 556 23.23 -7.42 -21.86
C LYS A 556 22.72 -8.77 -22.36
N ASP A 557 23.48 -9.45 -23.19
CA ASP A 557 23.14 -10.78 -23.70
C ASP A 557 23.11 -11.83 -22.56
N THR A 558 24.07 -11.76 -21.62
CA THR A 558 24.11 -12.61 -20.44
C THR A 558 22.90 -12.37 -19.53
N ILE A 559 22.54 -11.11 -19.28
CA ILE A 559 21.36 -10.75 -18.49
C ILE A 559 20.07 -11.31 -19.13
N ALA A 560 19.93 -11.17 -20.45
CA ALA A 560 18.77 -11.70 -21.16
C ALA A 560 18.70 -13.24 -21.07
N GLU A 561 19.83 -13.92 -21.18
CA GLU A 561 19.91 -15.38 -21.06
C GLU A 561 19.64 -15.85 -19.62
N TYR A 562 20.19 -15.18 -18.61
CA TYR A 562 19.92 -15.52 -17.20
C TYR A 562 18.42 -15.28 -16.86
N THR A 563 17.84 -14.18 -17.35
CA THR A 563 16.40 -13.92 -17.19
C THR A 563 15.57 -15.07 -17.79
N ARG A 564 15.92 -15.56 -18.98
CA ARG A 564 15.25 -16.69 -19.63
C ARG A 564 15.37 -17.98 -18.81
N ARG A 565 16.58 -18.34 -18.37
CA ARG A 565 16.81 -19.56 -17.58
C ARG A 565 16.04 -19.53 -16.26
N LEU A 566 16.07 -18.41 -15.54
CA LEU A 566 15.36 -18.25 -14.28
C LEU A 566 13.84 -18.32 -14.45
N ALA A 567 13.29 -17.63 -15.45
CA ALA A 567 11.86 -17.67 -15.72
C ALA A 567 11.39 -19.09 -16.05
N GLN A 568 12.19 -19.87 -16.78
CA GLN A 568 11.89 -21.28 -17.09
C GLN A 568 12.05 -22.19 -15.88
N ALA A 569 13.11 -22.02 -15.07
CA ALA A 569 13.36 -22.85 -13.88
C ALA A 569 12.32 -22.63 -12.78
N LEU A 570 11.81 -21.41 -12.64
CA LEU A 570 10.73 -21.02 -11.73
C LEU A 570 9.33 -21.22 -12.34
N HIS A 571 9.22 -21.79 -13.52
CA HIS A 571 7.95 -22.00 -14.23
C HIS A 571 7.06 -20.77 -14.23
N VAL A 572 7.64 -19.60 -14.50
CA VAL A 572 6.93 -18.32 -14.43
C VAL A 572 5.86 -18.24 -15.52
N ILE A 573 4.66 -17.85 -15.12
CA ILE A 573 3.55 -17.48 -16.00
C ILE A 573 3.10 -16.06 -15.63
N GLY A 574 3.29 -15.11 -16.53
CA GLY A 574 3.04 -13.70 -16.29
C GLY A 574 4.33 -12.93 -16.07
N MET A 575 4.47 -12.19 -14.99
CA MET A 575 5.58 -11.28 -14.76
C MET A 575 6.70 -11.88 -13.92
N ILE A 576 7.92 -11.41 -14.21
CA ILE A 576 9.12 -11.62 -13.39
C ILE A 576 9.96 -10.34 -13.39
N ASN A 577 10.45 -9.97 -12.23
CA ASN A 577 11.43 -8.90 -12.03
C ASN A 577 12.73 -9.51 -11.50
N ILE A 578 13.86 -9.12 -12.05
CA ILE A 578 15.18 -9.61 -11.64
C ILE A 578 16.12 -8.43 -11.47
N GLN A 579 16.86 -8.45 -10.36
CA GLN A 579 17.93 -7.50 -10.07
C GLN A 579 19.29 -8.20 -10.21
N PHE A 580 20.20 -7.55 -10.92
CA PHE A 580 21.54 -8.02 -11.19
C PHE A 580 22.59 -7.03 -10.70
N ILE A 581 23.80 -7.55 -10.43
CA ILE A 581 25.02 -6.72 -10.29
C ILE A 581 25.99 -7.14 -11.40
N VAL A 582 26.50 -6.15 -12.14
CA VAL A 582 27.55 -6.33 -13.15
C VAL A 582 28.88 -5.81 -12.62
N VAL A 583 29.87 -6.68 -12.55
CA VAL A 583 31.25 -6.37 -12.15
C VAL A 583 32.18 -6.69 -13.31
N GLY A 584 32.63 -5.67 -14.04
CA GLY A 584 33.34 -5.88 -15.31
C GLY A 584 32.44 -6.54 -16.36
N GLU A 585 32.72 -7.80 -16.71
CA GLU A 585 31.90 -8.62 -17.63
C GLU A 585 31.06 -9.68 -16.91
N ASP A 586 31.28 -9.84 -15.61
CA ASP A 586 30.60 -10.85 -14.80
C ASP A 586 29.25 -10.33 -14.31
N VAL A 587 28.20 -11.15 -14.47
CA VAL A 587 26.84 -10.83 -14.10
C VAL A 587 26.39 -11.73 -12.95
N TYR A 588 25.92 -11.14 -11.86
CA TYR A 588 25.44 -11.81 -10.65
C TYR A 588 23.97 -11.49 -10.43
N VAL A 589 23.17 -12.47 -10.01
CA VAL A 589 21.77 -12.25 -9.58
C VAL A 589 21.74 -11.89 -8.10
N ILE A 590 20.99 -10.84 -7.75
CA ILE A 590 20.76 -10.41 -6.37
C ILE A 590 19.41 -10.94 -5.88
N GLU A 591 18.36 -10.71 -6.67
CA GLU A 591 16.97 -10.94 -6.27
C GLU A 591 16.12 -11.28 -7.48
N VAL A 592 15.16 -12.18 -7.28
CA VAL A 592 14.14 -12.54 -8.27
C VAL A 592 12.76 -12.43 -7.64
N ASN A 593 11.87 -11.73 -8.31
CA ASN A 593 10.49 -11.54 -7.90
C ASN A 593 9.55 -12.02 -9.01
N PRO A 594 8.90 -13.20 -8.92
CA PRO A 594 7.96 -13.68 -9.95
C PRO A 594 6.60 -12.96 -9.85
N ARG A 595 6.65 -11.64 -9.91
CA ARG A 595 5.52 -10.71 -9.81
C ARG A 595 5.87 -9.37 -10.45
N SER A 596 4.92 -8.44 -10.49
CA SER A 596 5.18 -7.05 -10.89
C SER A 596 6.13 -6.35 -9.90
N SER A 597 6.87 -5.40 -10.43
CA SER A 597 7.77 -4.52 -9.70
C SER A 597 7.30 -3.07 -9.77
N ARG A 598 7.99 -2.20 -9.06
CA ARG A 598 7.76 -0.76 -9.11
C ARG A 598 8.16 -0.13 -10.44
N THR A 599 9.12 -0.72 -11.16
CA THR A 599 9.60 -0.21 -12.45
C THR A 599 8.68 -0.55 -13.63
N VAL A 600 7.68 -1.42 -13.44
CA VAL A 600 6.72 -1.82 -14.49
C VAL A 600 6.02 -0.64 -15.18
N PRO A 601 5.46 0.36 -14.47
CA PRO A 601 4.87 1.52 -15.13
C PRO A 601 5.89 2.35 -15.91
N TYR A 602 7.10 2.48 -15.38
CA TYR A 602 8.19 3.18 -16.04
C TYR A 602 8.58 2.50 -17.34
N ILE A 603 9.00 1.23 -17.28
CA ILE A 603 9.48 0.52 -18.47
C ILE A 603 8.37 0.32 -19.50
N SER A 604 7.13 0.11 -19.08
CA SER A 604 5.98 0.01 -19.98
C SER A 604 5.76 1.31 -20.77
N LYS A 605 5.84 2.47 -20.11
CA LYS A 605 5.66 3.78 -20.75
C LYS A 605 6.80 4.15 -21.68
N VAL A 606 8.04 3.88 -21.27
CA VAL A 606 9.22 4.27 -22.07
C VAL A 606 9.50 3.34 -23.23
N THR A 607 9.03 2.10 -23.21
CA THR A 607 9.16 1.18 -24.34
C THR A 607 7.93 1.15 -25.24
N GLY A 608 6.79 1.66 -24.74
CA GLY A 608 5.50 1.56 -25.42
C GLY A 608 4.90 0.14 -25.41
N ILE A 609 5.51 -0.80 -24.69
CA ILE A 609 5.00 -2.17 -24.55
C ILE A 609 4.05 -2.23 -23.37
N PRO A 610 2.77 -2.57 -23.56
CA PRO A 610 1.78 -2.64 -22.47
C PRO A 610 1.98 -3.93 -21.66
N ILE A 611 2.99 -3.95 -20.79
CA ILE A 611 3.50 -5.13 -20.08
C ILE A 611 2.41 -5.83 -19.27
N VAL A 612 1.64 -5.08 -18.48
CA VAL A 612 0.60 -5.66 -17.62
C VAL A 612 -0.55 -6.29 -18.43
N PRO A 613 -1.14 -5.62 -19.45
CA PRO A 613 -2.09 -6.27 -20.35
C PRO A 613 -1.52 -7.51 -21.04
N LEU A 614 -0.25 -7.46 -21.48
CA LEU A 614 0.41 -8.60 -22.07
C LEU A 614 0.53 -9.77 -21.09
N ALA A 615 1.04 -9.52 -19.89
CA ALA A 615 1.16 -10.53 -18.83
C ALA A 615 -0.21 -11.12 -18.44
N THR A 616 -1.25 -10.30 -18.37
CA THR A 616 -2.61 -10.75 -18.06
C THR A 616 -3.13 -11.72 -19.13
N ARG A 617 -2.92 -11.43 -20.40
CA ARG A 617 -3.30 -12.34 -21.50
C ARG A 617 -2.49 -13.63 -21.50
N VAL A 618 -1.21 -13.54 -21.15
CA VAL A 618 -0.35 -14.72 -20.94
C VAL A 618 -0.86 -15.59 -19.78
N ILE A 619 -1.28 -14.99 -18.69
CA ILE A 619 -1.92 -15.69 -17.54
C ILE A 619 -3.19 -16.44 -17.98
N LEU A 620 -3.92 -15.91 -18.95
CA LEU A 620 -5.08 -16.58 -19.56
C LEU A 620 -4.72 -17.69 -20.57
N GLY A 621 -3.44 -17.90 -20.86
CA GLY A 621 -2.94 -18.98 -21.70
C GLY A 621 -2.54 -18.56 -23.12
N HIS A 622 -2.60 -17.28 -23.46
CA HIS A 622 -2.10 -16.80 -24.76
C HIS A 622 -0.57 -16.84 -24.80
N LYS A 623 -0.01 -17.14 -25.96
CA LYS A 623 1.44 -17.13 -26.17
C LYS A 623 1.92 -15.76 -26.65
N ILE A 624 3.13 -15.37 -26.25
CA ILE A 624 3.75 -14.08 -26.62
C ILE A 624 3.75 -13.88 -28.14
N LYS A 625 4.08 -14.93 -28.90
CA LYS A 625 4.07 -14.92 -30.38
C LYS A 625 2.68 -14.70 -30.97
N GLU A 626 1.65 -15.30 -30.38
CA GLU A 626 0.25 -15.14 -30.81
C GLU A 626 -0.24 -13.71 -30.58
N LEU A 627 0.31 -13.04 -29.56
CA LEU A 627 0.02 -11.66 -29.24
C LEU A 627 0.77 -10.64 -30.09
N GLY A 628 1.57 -11.13 -31.10
CA GLY A 628 2.26 -10.31 -32.08
C GLY A 628 3.63 -9.79 -31.63
N TYR A 629 4.19 -10.35 -30.55
CA TYR A 629 5.51 -9.95 -30.04
C TYR A 629 6.58 -10.98 -30.40
N THR A 630 7.80 -10.49 -30.67
CA THR A 630 8.97 -11.35 -30.84
C THR A 630 9.56 -11.66 -29.46
N PRO A 631 9.79 -12.93 -29.10
CA PRO A 631 10.45 -13.29 -27.86
C PRO A 631 11.88 -12.74 -27.74
N GLY A 632 12.33 -12.57 -26.51
CA GLY A 632 13.67 -12.10 -26.17
C GLY A 632 13.74 -10.62 -25.83
N LEU A 633 14.96 -10.09 -25.78
CA LEU A 633 15.22 -8.68 -25.53
C LEU A 633 14.75 -7.84 -26.73
N GLN A 634 13.93 -6.84 -26.45
CA GLN A 634 13.38 -5.97 -27.46
C GLN A 634 14.41 -4.90 -27.89
N LYS A 635 14.20 -4.32 -29.08
CA LYS A 635 15.04 -3.25 -29.60
C LYS A 635 14.99 -2.03 -28.68
N GLU A 636 16.15 -1.50 -28.33
CA GLU A 636 16.28 -0.29 -27.51
C GLU A 636 15.69 0.94 -28.23
N ALA A 637 15.13 1.86 -27.43
CA ALA A 637 14.63 3.13 -27.93
C ALA A 637 15.79 4.05 -28.38
N GLU A 638 15.49 4.96 -29.32
CA GLU A 638 16.45 5.98 -29.83
C GLU A 638 16.43 7.26 -28.99
N TYR A 639 16.00 7.19 -27.75
CA TYR A 639 15.96 8.26 -26.76
C TYR A 639 16.34 7.73 -25.37
N PHE A 640 16.64 8.63 -24.47
CA PHE A 640 16.94 8.32 -23.08
C PHE A 640 15.73 8.60 -22.20
N ALA A 641 15.45 7.70 -21.30
CA ALA A 641 14.44 7.88 -20.26
C ALA A 641 15.11 7.70 -18.89
N ILE A 642 14.85 8.62 -17.99
CA ILE A 642 15.42 8.64 -16.64
C ILE A 642 14.31 8.69 -15.62
N LYS A 643 14.24 7.67 -14.78
CA LYS A 643 13.43 7.63 -13.57
C LYS A 643 14.22 8.28 -12.43
N MET A 644 13.65 9.30 -11.80
CA MET A 644 14.24 10.00 -10.67
C MET A 644 13.38 9.82 -9.43
N PRO A 645 13.93 9.30 -8.31
CA PRO A 645 13.19 9.20 -7.05
C PRO A 645 12.93 10.59 -6.45
N VAL A 646 11.81 10.69 -5.72
CA VAL A 646 11.45 11.91 -4.97
C VAL A 646 11.38 11.56 -3.48
N PHE A 647 12.03 12.37 -2.66
CA PHE A 647 12.12 12.20 -1.22
C PHE A 647 11.36 13.30 -0.48
N SER A 648 10.75 12.95 0.64
CA SER A 648 10.00 13.87 1.52
C SER A 648 10.70 14.09 2.87
N PHE A 649 12.04 14.11 2.89
CA PHE A 649 12.81 14.23 4.13
C PHE A 649 12.51 15.52 4.91
N GLU A 650 12.19 16.60 4.22
CA GLU A 650 11.84 17.88 4.86
C GLU A 650 10.57 17.82 5.71
N LYS A 651 9.70 16.83 5.46
CA LYS A 651 8.45 16.60 6.22
C LYS A 651 8.67 15.76 7.46
N ILE A 652 9.76 15.01 7.54
CA ILE A 652 10.02 14.02 8.61
C ILE A 652 11.30 14.44 9.35
N ARG A 653 11.14 15.29 10.36
CA ARG A 653 12.28 15.80 11.14
C ARG A 653 12.98 14.68 11.91
N GLY A 654 14.31 14.65 11.82
CA GLY A 654 15.15 13.65 12.49
C GLY A 654 15.25 12.31 11.75
N ALA A 655 14.72 12.22 10.50
CA ALA A 655 14.95 11.06 9.66
C ALA A 655 16.41 11.00 9.21
N ASP A 656 16.97 9.79 9.18
CA ASP A 656 18.24 9.52 8.50
C ASP A 656 18.04 9.66 6.98
N ILE A 657 18.76 10.58 6.38
CA ILE A 657 18.69 10.91 4.93
C ILE A 657 19.69 10.09 4.09
N SER A 658 20.54 9.28 4.72
CA SER A 658 21.53 8.48 4.01
C SER A 658 20.83 7.39 3.20
N LEU A 659 21.17 7.28 1.91
CA LEU A 659 20.62 6.22 1.06
C LEU A 659 21.37 4.90 1.28
N GLY A 660 20.64 3.82 1.28
CA GLY A 660 21.13 2.47 1.52
C GLY A 660 20.16 1.42 1.00
N PRO A 661 20.28 0.17 1.47
CA PRO A 661 19.43 -0.92 1.02
C PRO A 661 17.95 -0.78 1.38
N GLU A 662 17.62 0.02 2.41
CA GLU A 662 16.25 0.29 2.80
C GLU A 662 15.67 1.50 2.04
N MET A 663 14.51 1.31 1.43
CA MET A 663 13.84 2.33 0.64
C MET A 663 13.32 3.50 1.50
N LYS A 664 13.50 4.72 1.00
CA LYS A 664 13.09 5.99 1.65
C LYS A 664 12.30 6.94 0.74
N SER A 665 12.32 6.72 -0.57
CA SER A 665 11.59 7.56 -1.52
C SER A 665 10.07 7.43 -1.37
N THR A 666 9.37 8.53 -1.63
CA THR A 666 7.90 8.64 -1.51
C THR A 666 7.21 8.80 -2.87
N GLY A 667 7.96 8.94 -3.93
CA GLY A 667 7.47 9.06 -5.29
C GLY A 667 8.60 9.03 -6.30
N GLU A 668 8.25 9.18 -7.57
CA GLU A 668 9.20 9.21 -8.67
C GLU A 668 8.71 10.10 -9.81
N CYS A 669 9.62 10.55 -10.65
CA CYS A 669 9.29 11.26 -11.88
C CYS A 669 10.11 10.73 -13.06
N LEU A 670 9.67 11.07 -14.28
CA LEU A 670 10.26 10.61 -15.52
C LEU A 670 10.75 11.80 -16.36
N GLY A 671 12.01 11.75 -16.79
CA GLY A 671 12.58 12.63 -17.80
C GLY A 671 12.86 11.87 -19.09
N ILE A 672 12.39 12.37 -20.24
CA ILE A 672 12.65 11.78 -21.57
C ILE A 672 13.23 12.85 -22.50
N ALA A 673 14.32 12.50 -23.21
CA ALA A 673 14.93 13.35 -24.21
C ALA A 673 15.78 12.54 -25.20
N LYS A 674 16.24 13.19 -26.26
CA LYS A 674 17.15 12.59 -27.26
C LYS A 674 18.57 12.41 -26.75
N THR A 675 18.97 13.14 -25.73
CA THR A 675 20.28 13.03 -25.10
C THR A 675 20.13 12.69 -23.61
N PHE A 676 21.12 12.00 -23.07
CA PHE A 676 21.14 11.63 -21.63
C PHE A 676 21.07 12.87 -20.74
N ASN A 677 21.87 13.91 -21.02
CA ASN A 677 21.94 15.13 -20.20
C ASN A 677 20.62 15.88 -20.16
N GLU A 678 19.90 15.97 -21.29
CA GLU A 678 18.58 16.61 -21.35
C GLU A 678 17.52 15.78 -20.59
N ALA A 679 17.55 14.46 -20.71
CA ALA A 679 16.65 13.57 -19.98
C ALA A 679 16.88 13.70 -18.45
N LEU A 680 18.14 13.70 -18.03
CA LEU A 680 18.54 13.87 -16.63
C LEU A 680 18.12 15.26 -16.10
N TYR A 681 18.33 16.31 -16.88
CA TYR A 681 17.92 17.66 -16.49
C TYR A 681 16.38 17.78 -16.33
N LYS A 682 15.61 17.19 -17.24
CA LYS A 682 14.14 17.11 -17.11
C LYS A 682 13.72 16.34 -15.87
N ALA A 683 14.40 15.25 -15.55
CA ALA A 683 14.14 14.47 -14.35
C ALA A 683 14.42 15.27 -13.07
N PHE A 684 15.53 16.04 -13.01
CA PHE A 684 15.79 16.97 -11.89
C PHE A 684 14.67 17.99 -11.72
N ILE A 685 14.25 18.63 -12.81
CA ILE A 685 13.13 19.60 -12.76
C ILE A 685 11.85 18.91 -12.27
N GLY A 686 11.55 17.71 -12.79
CA GLY A 686 10.38 16.93 -12.40
C GLY A 686 10.39 16.54 -10.93
N ALA A 687 11.55 16.25 -10.37
CA ALA A 687 11.73 15.98 -8.93
C ALA A 687 11.73 17.23 -8.05
N GLY A 688 11.56 18.42 -8.63
CA GLY A 688 11.63 19.69 -7.90
C GLY A 688 13.05 20.15 -7.55
N ILE A 689 14.07 19.45 -8.03
CA ILE A 689 15.48 19.77 -7.80
C ILE A 689 15.89 20.88 -8.74
N ARG A 690 16.36 22.00 -8.18
CA ARG A 690 16.88 23.12 -8.95
C ARG A 690 18.40 23.11 -8.92
N LEU A 691 19.02 23.10 -10.10
CA LEU A 691 20.47 23.26 -10.20
C LEU A 691 20.87 24.61 -9.65
N PRO A 692 22.00 24.72 -8.89
CA PRO A 692 22.46 25.96 -8.31
C PRO A 692 22.80 26.97 -9.41
N LYS A 693 22.32 28.20 -9.24
CA LYS A 693 22.61 29.32 -10.17
C LYS A 693 23.91 30.07 -9.81
N HIS A 694 24.53 29.76 -8.67
CA HIS A 694 25.73 30.41 -8.19
C HIS A 694 26.97 29.76 -8.79
N LYS A 695 27.96 30.58 -9.10
CA LYS A 695 29.27 30.16 -9.65
C LYS A 695 30.20 29.55 -8.60
N GLN A 696 29.77 29.43 -7.36
CA GLN A 696 30.53 28.84 -6.24
C GLN A 696 29.89 27.57 -5.77
N MET A 697 30.67 26.51 -5.61
CA MET A 697 30.24 25.21 -5.16
C MET A 697 31.21 24.64 -4.12
N ILE A 698 30.70 24.05 -3.07
CA ILE A 698 31.47 23.21 -2.14
C ILE A 698 31.27 21.76 -2.57
N ILE A 699 32.37 21.06 -2.86
CA ILE A 699 32.33 19.65 -3.24
C ILE A 699 33.04 18.86 -2.17
N THR A 700 32.33 17.85 -1.65
CA THR A 700 32.88 16.83 -0.77
C THR A 700 32.92 15.51 -1.51
N VAL A 701 34.10 15.02 -1.81
CA VAL A 701 34.33 13.73 -2.48
C VAL A 701 35.46 13.00 -1.76
N LYS A 702 35.56 11.71 -1.96
CA LYS A 702 36.71 10.93 -1.46
C LYS A 702 38.02 11.41 -2.12
N ASP A 703 39.14 11.13 -1.46
CA ASP A 703 40.45 11.69 -1.86
C ASP A 703 40.84 11.30 -3.29
N GLU A 704 40.50 10.11 -3.74
CA GLU A 704 40.77 9.63 -5.10
C GLU A 704 40.07 10.45 -6.19
N ASP A 705 38.87 10.99 -5.89
CA ASP A 705 38.06 11.76 -6.85
C ASP A 705 38.33 13.26 -6.81
N LYS A 706 39.15 13.75 -5.88
CA LYS A 706 39.43 15.18 -5.72
C LYS A 706 40.11 15.79 -6.97
N ALA A 707 41.07 15.09 -7.54
CA ALA A 707 41.77 15.52 -8.73
C ALA A 707 40.85 15.62 -9.97
N VAL A 708 39.98 14.64 -10.14
CA VAL A 708 38.98 14.62 -11.23
C VAL A 708 37.97 15.74 -11.07
N SER A 709 37.47 15.96 -9.85
CA SER A 709 36.53 17.04 -9.54
C SER A 709 37.14 18.41 -9.77
N TYR A 710 38.41 18.63 -9.39
CA TYR A 710 39.14 19.86 -9.63
C TYR A 710 39.31 20.15 -11.13
N THR A 711 39.67 19.16 -11.92
CA THR A 711 39.86 19.28 -13.37
C THR A 711 38.56 19.66 -14.10
N HIS A 712 37.44 19.07 -13.73
CA HIS A 712 36.14 19.35 -14.37
C HIS A 712 35.54 20.71 -13.96
N LEU A 713 35.93 21.28 -12.84
CA LEU A 713 35.47 22.59 -12.38
C LEU A 713 36.31 23.77 -12.89
N THR A 714 37.53 23.51 -13.35
CA THR A 714 38.43 24.53 -13.87
C THR A 714 38.38 24.71 -15.39
N LEU A 715 37.65 23.83 -16.09
CA LEU A 715 37.33 23.95 -17.51
C LEU A 715 35.96 24.62 -17.72
#